data_38cda15459a68c646f1f5da2780213e2
#
_entry.id   38cda15459a68c646f1f5da2780213e2
#
_cell.length_a   1.000
_cell.length_b   1.000
_cell.length_c   1.000
_cell.angle_alpha   90.00
_cell.angle_beta   90.00
_cell.angle_gamma   90.00
#
_symmetry.space_group_name_H-M   'P 1'
#
loop_
_entity.id
_entity.type
_entity.pdbx_description
1 polymer ?
#
loop_
_entity_poly.entity_id
_entity_poly.type
_entity_poly.pdbx_seq_one_letter_code
_entity_poly.pdbx_strand_id
1 'polypeptide(L)'
;MSLLALPTAPPAGAAPRSHDDGAGGGGDARLEDVDQDRVNDVLERRLRKAERGTRLDVVVASDGSLSVADARKAVGAFPVSRRLGIIGGFAGRLTAAQVRGLASTPGIVRIDQDAAVRITMDAARANYGVDAARAAYGLTGVGVDVCILDTGVDPGHEQLDSKEIVWQDFIGTEDTPVDPHGHGTHVASIAVGDGTGGTNAARFGGVAPAAGLWAGRVLDETGNGEDSGIIDAIEWCAASPDVDIISMSLGSLLPSDGTDVLSLAANAAVADGKIVVVAAGNSGDAADTIASPGAAPDVITVGAVSDWSHSATNHDEGPYLAYFSSRGGETFAGDQKPDVVAPGVTIRAAGAGTTSGYATNSGTSMATPFAAGSLALAVEAEPTLTPEAALAALESTAEDFGPAGKDPEWGAGLIDVFGLTAEVQGLSAQHTFPQDVHVAGVVPDDGEFTYDFDLGAEALDVPIAATIVIDGEATCTLELPGFGCLIWDFSPDLDAELLDPNGLELATSTCAAGTECAVGRQETLHAMPTVAGTYRVRIYAWDGDPNFGLGGPFDMALSTGPVDEGTPPPPPPPPSMHVRDLDDTSVLLTAKKWRARVAIRVHDGDHAVLPGVVVRGRFGPNGSVLTCTTGTGGSCSLQRDLARTRASIVFTVLGLTRSGYTYQSGGNHDPDGDSNGTKITVTRP
;
A
#
# COMPACT_ATOMS: atom_id res chain seq x y z
N MET A 1 -32.65 47.86 -3.60
CA MET A 1 -31.92 48.52 -2.51
C MET A 1 -32.08 47.67 -1.27
N SER A 2 -31.07 46.93 -0.95
CA SER A 2 -30.61 46.49 0.37
C SER A 2 -29.43 45.55 0.13
N LEU A 3 -28.23 46.06 0.31
CA LEU A 3 -26.98 45.32 0.33
C LEU A 3 -27.03 44.40 1.54
N LEU A 4 -26.90 43.11 1.31
CA LEU A 4 -26.48 42.13 2.33
C LEU A 4 -24.98 42.04 2.27
N ALA A 5 -24.33 42.47 3.36
CA ALA A 5 -22.89 42.39 3.53
C ALA A 5 -22.45 40.95 3.70
N LEU A 6 -21.48 40.54 2.89
CA LEU A 6 -20.66 39.35 3.09
C LEU A 6 -19.88 39.45 4.40
N PRO A 7 -19.73 38.38 5.18
CA PRO A 7 -18.86 38.40 6.33
C PRO A 7 -17.40 38.48 5.87
N THR A 8 -16.72 39.50 6.36
CA THR A 8 -15.29 39.70 6.18
C THR A 8 -14.49 38.54 6.75
N ALA A 9 -13.52 38.04 5.98
CA ALA A 9 -12.50 37.12 6.43
C ALA A 9 -11.80 37.65 7.70
N PRO A 10 -11.45 36.79 8.65
CA PRO A 10 -10.67 37.22 9.79
C PRO A 10 -9.27 37.64 9.33
N PRO A 11 -8.64 38.64 10.04
CA PRO A 11 -7.36 39.18 9.63
C PRO A 11 -6.26 38.11 9.71
N ALA A 12 -5.44 38.03 8.68
CA ALA A 12 -4.19 37.31 8.67
C ALA A 12 -3.29 37.86 9.77
N GLY A 13 -2.98 37.09 10.78
CA GLY A 13 -2.07 37.49 11.82
C GLY A 13 -2.33 36.89 13.20
N ALA A 14 -2.31 35.56 13.28
CA ALA A 14 -1.96 34.89 14.52
C ALA A 14 -0.88 33.87 14.17
N ALA A 15 0.35 34.13 14.59
CA ALA A 15 1.41 33.17 14.60
C ALA A 15 0.91 31.86 15.25
N PRO A 16 1.28 30.67 14.75
CA PRO A 16 0.93 29.45 15.41
C PRO A 16 1.50 29.50 16.84
N ARG A 17 0.63 29.35 17.81
CA ARG A 17 1.07 29.10 19.16
C ARG A 17 1.79 27.78 19.14
N SER A 18 3.08 27.78 19.44
CA SER A 18 3.82 26.60 19.81
C SER A 18 3.02 25.90 20.92
N HIS A 19 2.42 24.79 20.61
CA HIS A 19 2.01 23.85 21.64
C HIS A 19 3.30 23.27 22.19
N ASP A 20 3.67 23.75 23.37
CA ASP A 20 4.68 23.17 24.22
C ASP A 20 4.10 21.83 24.72
N ASP A 21 4.33 20.78 23.97
CA ASP A 21 4.08 19.40 24.40
C ASP A 21 5.18 19.10 25.40
N GLY A 22 4.90 19.43 26.67
CA GLY A 22 5.78 19.12 27.77
C GLY A 22 6.15 17.63 27.74
N ALA A 23 7.45 17.37 27.55
CA ALA A 23 8.06 16.07 27.69
C ALA A 23 7.59 15.39 28.97
N GLY A 24 6.99 14.24 28.83
CA GLY A 24 6.54 13.44 29.97
C GLY A 24 5.75 12.22 29.54
N GLY A 25 6.41 11.13 29.19
CA GLY A 25 5.85 9.81 29.04
C GLY A 25 5.47 9.51 27.59
N GLY A 26 6.31 8.73 26.92
CA GLY A 26 5.98 8.04 25.68
C GLY A 26 4.72 7.20 25.91
N GLY A 27 3.71 7.47 25.15
CA GLY A 27 2.43 6.80 25.08
C GLY A 27 1.81 7.29 23.80
N ASP A 28 1.75 6.41 22.91
CA ASP A 28 1.23 6.42 21.56
C ASP A 28 0.21 7.51 21.21
N ALA A 29 0.47 8.21 20.11
CA ALA A 29 -0.39 9.28 19.58
C ALA A 29 -1.45 8.74 18.59
N ARG A 30 -1.85 7.48 18.70
CA ARG A 30 -2.78 6.83 17.77
C ARG A 30 -4.22 7.18 18.05
N LEU A 31 -5.02 7.15 16.98
CA LEU A 31 -6.47 7.39 17.04
C LEU A 31 -7.22 6.09 17.40
N GLU A 32 -6.87 5.44 18.50
CA GLU A 32 -7.47 4.20 19.00
C GLU A 32 -8.67 4.44 19.92
N ASP A 33 -9.52 3.45 20.04
CA ASP A 33 -10.67 3.35 20.96
C ASP A 33 -10.67 1.94 21.56
N VAL A 34 -9.64 1.67 22.38
CA VAL A 34 -9.34 0.34 22.95
C VAL A 34 -10.46 -0.15 23.87
N ASP A 35 -11.13 0.75 24.59
CA ASP A 35 -12.21 0.40 25.50
C ASP A 35 -13.60 0.40 24.83
N GLN A 36 -13.64 0.64 23.52
CA GLN A 36 -14.84 0.62 22.67
C GLN A 36 -15.97 1.53 23.17
N ASP A 37 -15.63 2.65 23.78
CA ASP A 37 -16.59 3.64 24.25
C ASP A 37 -16.99 4.67 23.17
N ARG A 38 -16.45 4.53 21.96
CA ARG A 38 -16.60 5.40 20.77
C ARG A 38 -15.86 6.72 20.85
N VAL A 39 -14.94 6.87 21.77
CA VAL A 39 -14.09 8.04 21.90
C VAL A 39 -12.64 7.60 21.78
N ASN A 40 -11.92 8.16 20.83
CA ASN A 40 -10.49 7.91 20.68
C ASN A 40 -9.73 8.14 21.99
N ASP A 41 -8.86 7.19 22.35
CA ASP A 41 -8.11 7.20 23.63
C ASP A 41 -7.21 8.43 23.79
N VAL A 42 -6.62 8.95 22.71
CA VAL A 42 -5.83 10.20 22.76
C VAL A 42 -6.72 11.38 23.10
N LEU A 43 -7.89 11.46 22.47
CA LEU A 43 -8.88 12.46 22.79
C LEU A 43 -9.35 12.34 24.25
N GLU A 44 -9.57 11.10 24.71
CA GLU A 44 -9.95 10.84 26.10
C GLU A 44 -8.88 11.30 27.10
N ARG A 45 -7.58 10.98 26.85
CA ARG A 45 -6.47 11.45 27.67
C ARG A 45 -6.43 12.98 27.74
N ARG A 46 -6.65 13.67 26.60
CA ARG A 46 -6.75 15.14 26.55
C ARG A 46 -7.98 15.66 27.28
N LEU A 47 -9.13 15.03 27.14
CA LEU A 47 -10.37 15.39 27.85
C LEU A 47 -10.25 15.19 29.36
N ARG A 48 -9.47 14.20 29.82
CA ARG A 48 -9.17 13.97 31.25
C ARG A 48 -8.26 15.09 31.81
N LYS A 49 -7.33 15.62 31.03
CA LYS A 49 -6.41 16.68 31.42
C LYS A 49 -6.98 18.10 31.24
N ALA A 50 -8.03 18.26 30.44
CA ALA A 50 -8.62 19.56 30.13
C ALA A 50 -9.36 20.15 31.33
N GLU A 51 -9.22 21.45 31.54
CA GLU A 51 -9.98 22.18 32.56
C GLU A 51 -11.48 22.12 32.27
N ARG A 52 -12.28 22.19 33.33
CA ARG A 52 -13.74 22.10 33.20
C ARG A 52 -14.29 23.22 32.31
N GLY A 53 -14.92 22.87 31.20
CA GLY A 53 -15.48 23.80 30.22
C GLY A 53 -14.58 24.10 29.03
N THR A 54 -13.32 23.62 29.02
CA THR A 54 -12.46 23.67 27.83
C THR A 54 -13.10 22.87 26.68
N ARG A 55 -13.02 23.42 25.47
CA ARG A 55 -13.51 22.79 24.25
C ARG A 55 -12.33 22.37 23.41
N LEU A 56 -12.33 21.10 22.99
CA LEU A 56 -11.37 20.54 22.05
C LEU A 56 -12.01 20.43 20.65
N ASP A 57 -11.19 20.53 19.64
CA ASP A 57 -11.60 20.31 18.28
C ASP A 57 -11.72 18.78 18.04
N VAL A 58 -12.87 18.35 17.55
CA VAL A 58 -13.20 16.93 17.38
C VAL A 58 -13.94 16.69 16.07
N VAL A 59 -13.74 15.51 15.50
CA VAL A 59 -14.53 14.93 14.41
C VAL A 59 -15.49 13.91 15.02
N VAL A 60 -16.75 13.98 14.64
CA VAL A 60 -17.80 13.05 15.10
C VAL A 60 -18.35 12.33 13.87
N ALA A 61 -18.16 11.02 13.83
CA ALA A 61 -18.76 10.15 12.83
C ALA A 61 -20.10 9.60 13.33
N SER A 62 -21.06 9.44 12.43
CA SER A 62 -22.36 8.84 12.73
C SER A 62 -22.84 7.95 11.59
N ASP A 63 -23.78 7.05 11.89
CA ASP A 63 -24.44 6.18 10.92
C ASP A 63 -25.40 6.91 9.96
N GLY A 64 -25.35 8.24 9.93
CA GLY A 64 -26.23 9.09 9.12
C GLY A 64 -27.63 9.29 9.72
N SER A 65 -28.00 8.59 10.78
CA SER A 65 -29.32 8.74 11.44
C SER A 65 -29.39 9.97 12.36
N LEU A 66 -28.22 10.51 12.76
CA LEU A 66 -28.11 11.60 13.74
C LEU A 66 -27.79 12.94 13.06
N SER A 67 -28.70 13.88 13.09
CA SER A 67 -28.42 15.24 12.65
C SER A 67 -27.66 16.06 13.71
N VAL A 68 -26.94 17.12 13.28
CA VAL A 68 -26.32 18.11 14.20
C VAL A 68 -27.35 18.69 15.17
N ALA A 69 -28.62 18.83 14.75
CA ALA A 69 -29.69 19.34 15.62
C ALA A 69 -30.03 18.34 16.72
N ASP A 70 -30.05 17.04 16.42
CA ASP A 70 -30.28 15.98 17.40
C ASP A 70 -29.09 15.85 18.35
N ALA A 71 -27.86 15.92 17.83
CA ALA A 71 -26.66 15.95 18.65
C ALA A 71 -26.67 17.14 19.66
N ARG A 72 -27.05 18.33 19.20
CA ARG A 72 -27.21 19.50 20.09
C ARG A 72 -28.34 19.34 21.09
N LYS A 73 -29.41 18.63 20.72
CA LYS A 73 -30.51 18.32 21.65
C LYS A 73 -30.07 17.35 22.74
N ALA A 74 -29.20 16.41 22.41
CA ALA A 74 -28.66 15.42 23.36
C ALA A 74 -27.68 16.03 24.38
N VAL A 75 -26.76 16.88 23.94
CA VAL A 75 -25.62 17.32 24.78
C VAL A 75 -25.50 18.85 24.95
N GLY A 76 -26.47 19.61 24.48
CA GLY A 76 -26.47 21.08 24.51
C GLY A 76 -25.75 21.71 23.31
N ALA A 77 -25.74 23.04 23.27
CA ALA A 77 -25.20 23.79 22.14
C ALA A 77 -23.65 23.72 22.10
N PHE A 78 -23.11 23.48 20.90
CA PHE A 78 -21.69 23.53 20.58
C PHE A 78 -21.45 24.10 19.18
N PRO A 79 -20.30 24.72 18.89
CA PRO A 79 -19.91 25.16 17.56
C PRO A 79 -19.63 23.96 16.65
N VAL A 80 -20.10 24.02 15.41
CA VAL A 80 -19.77 23.08 14.33
C VAL A 80 -19.00 23.87 13.28
N SER A 81 -17.82 23.38 12.94
CA SER A 81 -16.94 23.98 11.93
C SER A 81 -17.26 23.46 10.52
N ARG A 82 -17.55 22.16 10.39
CA ARG A 82 -17.85 21.51 9.11
C ARG A 82 -18.92 20.43 9.27
N ARG A 83 -19.65 20.14 8.19
CA ARG A 83 -20.47 18.94 8.05
C ARG A 83 -19.71 17.96 7.17
N LEU A 84 -19.62 16.74 7.61
CA LEU A 84 -18.82 15.68 6.98
C LEU A 84 -19.81 14.60 6.50
N GLY A 85 -20.27 14.76 5.26
CA GLY A 85 -21.35 13.91 4.70
C GLY A 85 -20.93 12.45 4.54
N ILE A 86 -19.66 12.23 4.19
CA ILE A 86 -19.11 10.89 3.94
C ILE A 86 -19.11 9.98 5.19
N ILE A 87 -18.93 10.56 6.37
CA ILE A 87 -19.01 9.85 7.65
C ILE A 87 -20.32 10.13 8.40
N GLY A 88 -21.31 10.66 7.69
CA GLY A 88 -22.61 11.04 8.29
C GLY A 88 -22.52 12.04 9.45
N GLY A 89 -21.37 12.72 9.61
CA GLY A 89 -20.93 13.38 10.82
C GLY A 89 -20.68 14.87 10.69
N PHE A 90 -19.85 15.37 11.60
CA PHE A 90 -19.45 16.79 11.64
C PHE A 90 -18.14 17.00 12.43
N ALA A 91 -17.39 18.04 12.06
CA ALA A 91 -16.32 18.56 12.91
C ALA A 91 -16.82 19.73 13.76
N GLY A 92 -16.32 19.86 14.99
CA GLY A 92 -16.75 20.93 15.90
C GLY A 92 -15.95 20.99 17.18
N ARG A 93 -16.31 21.95 18.04
CA ARG A 93 -15.61 22.19 19.33
C ARG A 93 -16.49 21.78 20.51
N LEU A 94 -16.13 20.69 21.16
CA LEU A 94 -16.90 20.06 22.23
C LEU A 94 -16.14 20.04 23.55
N THR A 95 -16.87 20.13 24.66
CA THR A 95 -16.33 19.90 26.01
C THR A 95 -16.30 18.41 26.32
N ALA A 96 -15.49 18.00 27.28
CA ALA A 96 -15.44 16.61 27.75
C ALA A 96 -16.81 16.01 28.11
N ALA A 97 -17.70 16.80 28.72
CA ALA A 97 -19.04 16.36 29.03
C ALA A 97 -19.92 16.14 27.78
N GLN A 98 -19.71 16.98 26.75
CA GLN A 98 -20.44 16.86 25.49
C GLN A 98 -19.95 15.66 24.67
N VAL A 99 -18.64 15.42 24.64
CA VAL A 99 -18.06 14.23 23.98
C VAL A 99 -18.62 12.96 24.59
N ARG A 100 -18.51 12.76 25.90
CA ARG A 100 -19.06 11.58 26.60
C ARG A 100 -20.57 11.42 26.43
N GLY A 101 -21.30 12.53 26.40
CA GLY A 101 -22.74 12.50 26.16
C GLY A 101 -23.09 12.08 24.73
N LEU A 102 -22.29 12.48 23.74
CA LEU A 102 -22.47 12.06 22.36
C LEU A 102 -22.07 10.60 22.16
N ALA A 103 -20.98 10.15 22.73
CA ALA A 103 -20.56 8.74 22.65
C ALA A 103 -21.66 7.76 23.10
N SER A 104 -22.46 8.18 24.09
CA SER A 104 -23.62 7.41 24.57
C SER A 104 -24.89 7.62 23.74
N THR A 105 -24.85 8.43 22.68
CA THR A 105 -26.04 8.76 21.88
C THR A 105 -26.18 7.75 20.73
N PRO A 106 -27.39 7.15 20.52
CA PRO A 106 -27.60 6.26 19.39
C PRO A 106 -27.31 6.96 18.07
N GLY A 107 -26.70 6.25 17.13
CA GLY A 107 -26.29 6.75 15.83
C GLY A 107 -24.90 7.41 15.79
N ILE A 108 -24.21 7.56 16.91
CA ILE A 108 -22.78 7.91 16.92
C ILE A 108 -21.97 6.63 16.73
N VAL A 109 -21.06 6.68 15.78
CA VAL A 109 -20.12 5.60 15.45
C VAL A 109 -18.80 5.85 16.18
N ARG A 110 -18.22 7.06 16.03
CA ARG A 110 -16.90 7.38 16.59
C ARG A 110 -16.73 8.88 16.84
N ILE A 111 -15.88 9.24 17.79
CA ILE A 111 -15.48 10.62 18.06
C ILE A 111 -13.95 10.68 18.22
N ASP A 112 -13.30 11.31 17.26
CA ASP A 112 -11.86 11.49 17.22
C ASP A 112 -11.46 12.94 17.48
N GLN A 113 -10.16 13.16 17.74
CA GLN A 113 -9.59 14.48 17.72
C GLN A 113 -9.50 14.99 16.28
N ASP A 114 -9.82 16.26 16.04
CA ASP A 114 -9.51 16.95 14.77
C ASP A 114 -8.01 17.30 14.80
N ALA A 115 -7.17 16.40 14.29
CA ALA A 115 -5.72 16.49 14.34
C ALA A 115 -5.17 17.31 13.17
N ALA A 116 -3.95 17.88 13.34
CA ALA A 116 -3.28 18.62 12.27
C ALA A 116 -2.32 17.71 11.51
N VAL A 117 -2.35 17.78 10.19
CA VAL A 117 -1.49 17.04 9.25
C VAL A 117 -0.54 18.00 8.54
N ARG A 118 0.66 17.58 8.20
CA ARG A 118 1.69 18.43 7.54
C ARG A 118 2.53 17.60 6.55
N ILE A 119 2.91 18.13 5.34
CA ILE A 119 4.21 18.38 4.71
C ILE A 119 4.38 18.13 3.19
N THR A 120 5.47 17.99 2.47
CA THR A 120 6.11 18.76 1.41
C THR A 120 6.38 18.02 0.08
N MET A 121 6.16 18.69 -1.10
CA MET A 121 6.48 18.20 -2.45
C MET A 121 7.96 18.25 -2.83
N ASP A 122 8.76 19.14 -2.24
CA ASP A 122 10.14 19.35 -2.64
C ASP A 122 11.06 18.15 -2.38
N ALA A 123 10.78 17.43 -1.32
CA ALA A 123 11.50 16.23 -0.97
C ALA A 123 11.18 15.07 -1.94
N ALA A 124 9.91 14.84 -2.23
CA ALA A 124 9.49 13.78 -3.14
C ALA A 124 10.18 13.88 -4.53
N ARG A 125 10.28 15.07 -5.12
CA ARG A 125 10.99 15.24 -6.40
C ARG A 125 12.47 14.88 -6.33
N ALA A 126 13.15 15.30 -5.23
CA ALA A 126 14.57 14.99 -5.06
C ALA A 126 14.79 13.49 -4.79
N ASN A 127 13.99 12.92 -3.90
CA ASN A 127 14.11 11.55 -3.44
C ASN A 127 13.80 10.50 -4.53
N TYR A 128 12.90 10.81 -5.43
CA TYR A 128 12.50 9.90 -6.52
C TYR A 128 13.12 10.26 -7.89
N GLY A 129 14.22 11.01 -7.89
CA GLY A 129 15.05 11.25 -9.06
C GLY A 129 14.52 12.29 -10.06
N VAL A 130 13.40 12.99 -9.82
CA VAL A 130 12.84 14.01 -10.72
C VAL A 130 13.84 15.13 -10.96
N ASP A 131 14.39 15.72 -9.89
CA ASP A 131 15.33 16.83 -10.02
C ASP A 131 16.64 16.41 -10.68
N ALA A 132 17.06 15.12 -10.49
CA ALA A 132 18.21 14.53 -11.19
C ALA A 132 17.94 14.38 -12.69
N ALA A 133 16.78 13.84 -13.09
CA ALA A 133 16.36 13.70 -14.49
C ALA A 133 16.30 15.05 -15.20
N ARG A 134 15.66 16.03 -14.59
CA ARG A 134 15.54 17.39 -15.12
C ARG A 134 16.91 18.05 -15.28
N ALA A 135 17.79 17.91 -14.30
CA ALA A 135 19.14 18.48 -14.36
C ALA A 135 20.04 17.79 -15.40
N ALA A 136 19.97 16.46 -15.51
CA ALA A 136 20.83 15.69 -16.40
C ALA A 136 20.41 15.80 -17.87
N TYR A 137 19.09 15.76 -18.14
CA TYR A 137 18.56 15.66 -19.50
C TYR A 137 17.84 16.93 -19.99
N GLY A 138 17.65 17.92 -19.11
CA GLY A 138 16.98 19.19 -19.43
C GLY A 138 15.47 19.06 -19.61
N LEU A 139 14.88 17.99 -19.10
CA LEU A 139 13.47 17.66 -19.25
C LEU A 139 12.58 18.54 -18.34
N THR A 140 11.42 18.91 -18.86
CA THR A 140 10.44 19.78 -18.19
C THR A 140 8.99 19.40 -18.49
N GLY A 141 8.76 18.42 -19.36
CA GLY A 141 7.45 18.02 -19.89
C GLY A 141 7.02 18.87 -21.10
N VAL A 142 7.93 19.66 -21.71
CA VAL A 142 7.55 20.53 -22.82
C VAL A 142 7.10 19.73 -24.04
N GLY A 143 5.95 20.11 -24.60
CA GLY A 143 5.36 19.46 -25.77
C GLY A 143 4.57 18.19 -25.44
N VAL A 144 4.29 17.94 -24.16
CA VAL A 144 3.47 16.83 -23.66
C VAL A 144 2.24 17.40 -22.96
N ASP A 145 1.05 16.92 -23.28
CA ASP A 145 -0.20 17.34 -22.68
C ASP A 145 -0.75 16.26 -21.74
N VAL A 146 -1.01 16.68 -20.48
CA VAL A 146 -1.57 15.82 -19.43
C VAL A 146 -3.03 16.19 -19.19
N CYS A 147 -3.95 15.24 -19.36
CA CYS A 147 -5.38 15.39 -19.08
C CYS A 147 -5.66 14.89 -17.65
N ILE A 148 -6.03 15.80 -16.76
CA ILE A 148 -6.40 15.52 -15.37
C ILE A 148 -7.92 15.42 -15.26
N LEU A 149 -8.46 14.29 -14.86
CA LEU A 149 -9.88 14.06 -14.59
C LEU A 149 -10.14 14.01 -13.09
N ASP A 150 -10.72 15.09 -12.54
CA ASP A 150 -10.84 15.28 -11.08
C ASP A 150 -11.98 16.25 -10.72
N THR A 151 -11.89 16.98 -9.59
CA THR A 151 -12.87 17.96 -9.11
C THR A 151 -12.80 19.31 -9.83
N GLY A 152 -11.89 19.46 -10.78
CA GLY A 152 -11.60 20.70 -11.51
C GLY A 152 -10.22 21.25 -11.19
N VAL A 153 -9.98 22.51 -11.58
CA VAL A 153 -8.72 23.24 -11.29
C VAL A 153 -8.98 24.70 -10.99
N ASP A 154 -8.19 25.29 -10.08
CA ASP A 154 -8.18 26.74 -9.82
C ASP A 154 -7.09 27.43 -10.65
N PRO A 155 -7.42 28.13 -11.75
CA PRO A 155 -6.46 28.79 -12.61
C PRO A 155 -5.83 30.04 -11.97
N GLY A 156 -6.30 30.45 -10.80
CA GLY A 156 -5.76 31.64 -10.09
C GLY A 156 -4.61 31.35 -9.14
N HIS A 157 -4.24 30.06 -8.98
CA HIS A 157 -3.12 29.68 -8.13
C HIS A 157 -1.80 29.81 -8.85
N GLU A 158 -0.71 30.33 -8.19
CA GLU A 158 0.61 30.59 -8.78
C GLU A 158 1.28 29.38 -9.48
N GLN A 159 0.86 28.16 -9.18
CA GLN A 159 1.34 26.94 -9.85
C GLN A 159 0.67 26.69 -11.20
N LEU A 160 -0.48 27.31 -11.47
CA LEU A 160 -1.31 27.05 -12.65
C LEU A 160 -1.67 28.33 -13.41
N ASP A 161 -1.41 29.54 -12.88
CA ASP A 161 -1.83 30.81 -13.45
C ASP A 161 -1.13 31.20 -14.76
N SER A 162 0.04 30.59 -15.04
CA SER A 162 0.75 30.74 -16.30
C SER A 162 0.32 29.75 -17.38
N LYS A 163 -0.48 28.73 -17.04
CA LYS A 163 -0.84 27.66 -17.95
C LYS A 163 -2.06 27.99 -18.81
N GLU A 164 -1.98 27.63 -20.08
CA GLU A 164 -3.16 27.53 -20.92
C GLU A 164 -3.90 26.22 -20.57
N ILE A 165 -5.09 26.34 -19.98
CA ILE A 165 -5.87 25.21 -19.50
C ILE A 165 -6.96 24.90 -20.53
N VAL A 166 -6.92 23.73 -21.14
CA VAL A 166 -8.02 23.19 -21.92
C VAL A 166 -9.05 22.60 -20.98
N TRP A 167 -10.26 23.14 -20.97
CA TRP A 167 -11.26 22.87 -19.94
C TRP A 167 -12.55 22.25 -20.46
N GLN A 168 -13.07 21.28 -19.70
CA GLN A 168 -14.42 20.75 -19.88
C GLN A 168 -15.06 20.39 -18.52
N ASP A 169 -16.29 20.83 -18.29
CA ASP A 169 -17.11 20.41 -17.13
C ASP A 169 -18.11 19.31 -17.55
N PHE A 170 -18.00 18.13 -16.95
CA PHE A 170 -18.84 16.97 -17.25
C PHE A 170 -19.98 16.76 -16.24
N ILE A 171 -20.02 17.55 -15.17
CA ILE A 171 -21.03 17.41 -14.10
C ILE A 171 -21.88 18.66 -13.91
N GLY A 172 -21.46 19.77 -14.47
CA GLY A 172 -22.10 21.06 -14.33
C GLY A 172 -22.24 21.80 -15.67
N THR A 173 -22.21 23.12 -15.58
CA THR A 173 -22.32 24.01 -16.73
C THR A 173 -21.27 25.13 -16.68
N GLU A 174 -20.16 24.92 -16.04
CA GLU A 174 -19.11 25.92 -15.89
C GLU A 174 -18.26 26.00 -17.16
N ASP A 175 -18.37 27.14 -17.85
CA ASP A 175 -17.62 27.41 -19.09
C ASP A 175 -16.14 27.76 -18.84
N THR A 176 -15.73 27.93 -17.60
CA THR A 176 -14.37 28.30 -17.20
C THR A 176 -13.87 27.41 -16.07
N PRO A 177 -12.54 27.17 -15.97
CA PRO A 177 -12.00 26.33 -14.93
C PRO A 177 -12.38 26.79 -13.53
N VAL A 178 -12.85 25.86 -12.73
CA VAL A 178 -13.18 26.02 -11.30
C VAL A 178 -12.85 24.75 -10.54
N ASP A 179 -12.54 24.88 -9.26
CA ASP A 179 -12.35 23.74 -8.36
C ASP A 179 -12.94 24.05 -6.97
N PRO A 180 -14.23 23.76 -6.76
CA PRO A 180 -14.88 24.05 -5.49
C PRO A 180 -14.48 23.08 -4.35
N HIS A 181 -13.90 21.92 -4.67
CA HIS A 181 -13.42 20.94 -3.71
C HIS A 181 -11.93 21.17 -3.33
N GLY A 182 -11.09 21.45 -4.32
CA GLY A 182 -9.66 21.70 -4.16
C GLY A 182 -8.76 20.50 -4.43
N HIS A 183 -9.30 19.31 -4.61
CA HIS A 183 -8.51 18.09 -4.86
C HIS A 183 -7.86 18.13 -6.24
N GLY A 184 -8.58 18.46 -7.29
CA GLY A 184 -8.05 18.51 -8.64
C GLY A 184 -6.97 19.58 -8.86
N THR A 185 -7.07 20.74 -8.18
CA THR A 185 -6.00 21.75 -8.17
C THR A 185 -4.73 21.21 -7.54
N HIS A 186 -4.87 20.47 -6.42
CA HIS A 186 -3.76 19.82 -5.74
C HIS A 186 -3.08 18.80 -6.65
N VAL A 187 -3.85 17.89 -7.24
CA VAL A 187 -3.42 16.84 -8.17
C VAL A 187 -2.75 17.45 -9.42
N ALA A 188 -3.38 18.42 -10.08
CA ALA A 188 -2.83 19.06 -11.27
C ALA A 188 -1.48 19.74 -10.97
N SER A 189 -1.35 20.39 -9.80
CA SER A 189 -0.09 21.03 -9.42
C SER A 189 1.04 20.05 -9.09
N ILE A 190 0.74 18.83 -8.64
CA ILE A 190 1.73 17.76 -8.47
C ILE A 190 2.29 17.35 -9.84
N ALA A 191 1.44 17.10 -10.82
CA ALA A 191 1.86 16.69 -12.15
C ALA A 191 2.58 17.82 -12.89
N VAL A 192 1.94 18.99 -13.04
CA VAL A 192 2.34 20.00 -14.01
C VAL A 192 2.50 21.42 -13.43
N GLY A 193 2.49 21.61 -12.11
CA GLY A 193 2.72 22.92 -11.49
C GLY A 193 4.00 23.57 -11.99
N ASP A 194 3.92 24.85 -12.44
CA ASP A 194 5.01 25.51 -13.18
C ASP A 194 6.20 25.96 -12.31
N GLY A 195 6.01 25.97 -10.98
CA GLY A 195 7.05 26.37 -10.03
C GLY A 195 7.40 27.85 -10.06
N THR A 196 6.60 28.68 -10.72
CA THR A 196 6.82 30.13 -10.83
C THR A 196 5.91 30.91 -9.89
N GLY A 197 6.29 32.11 -9.49
CA GLY A 197 5.47 32.96 -8.61
C GLY A 197 6.20 33.41 -7.33
N GLY A 198 5.59 33.14 -6.18
CA GLY A 198 6.08 33.56 -4.88
C GLY A 198 7.30 32.80 -4.35
N THR A 199 7.69 33.07 -3.12
CA THR A 199 8.92 32.51 -2.49
C THR A 199 8.96 30.98 -2.45
N ASN A 200 7.78 30.34 -2.37
CA ASN A 200 7.67 28.88 -2.24
C ASN A 200 7.29 28.19 -3.57
N ALA A 201 7.00 28.95 -4.63
CA ALA A 201 6.49 28.37 -5.88
C ALA A 201 7.43 27.31 -6.47
N ALA A 202 8.73 27.62 -6.59
CA ALA A 202 9.73 26.67 -7.09
C ALA A 202 9.90 25.44 -6.22
N ARG A 203 9.71 25.59 -4.89
CA ARG A 203 9.79 24.51 -3.94
C ARG A 203 8.65 23.48 -4.13
N PHE A 204 7.46 23.97 -4.42
CA PHE A 204 6.26 23.13 -4.57
C PHE A 204 5.83 23.00 -6.04
N GLY A 205 6.71 23.28 -7.00
CA GLY A 205 6.49 23.04 -8.42
C GLY A 205 6.29 21.56 -8.72
N GLY A 206 5.53 21.29 -9.78
CA GLY A 206 5.22 19.93 -10.21
C GLY A 206 6.40 19.16 -10.79
N VAL A 207 6.13 17.91 -11.14
CA VAL A 207 7.13 17.00 -11.73
C VAL A 207 7.49 17.45 -13.16
N ALA A 208 6.51 17.80 -13.99
CA ALA A 208 6.65 18.23 -15.39
C ALA A 208 6.13 19.67 -15.60
N PRO A 209 6.89 20.71 -15.14
CA PRO A 209 6.38 22.07 -15.03
C PRO A 209 6.06 22.76 -16.36
N ALA A 210 6.58 22.29 -17.49
CA ALA A 210 6.29 22.83 -18.81
C ALA A 210 5.27 22.01 -19.61
N ALA A 211 4.74 20.92 -19.04
CA ALA A 211 3.68 20.15 -19.68
C ALA A 211 2.39 20.96 -19.79
N GLY A 212 1.63 20.74 -20.86
CA GLY A 212 0.30 21.31 -21.05
C GLY A 212 -0.73 20.69 -20.10
N LEU A 213 -1.81 21.41 -19.81
CA LEU A 213 -2.87 20.98 -18.89
C LEU A 213 -4.21 20.93 -19.57
N TRP A 214 -4.77 19.74 -19.67
CA TRP A 214 -6.19 19.51 -19.93
C TRP A 214 -6.86 19.17 -18.60
N ALA A 215 -8.00 19.78 -18.31
CA ALA A 215 -8.70 19.58 -17.04
C ALA A 215 -10.17 19.28 -17.29
N GLY A 216 -10.57 18.06 -16.98
CA GLY A 216 -11.97 17.61 -16.99
C GLY A 216 -12.52 17.56 -15.57
N ARG A 217 -13.56 18.34 -15.29
CA ARG A 217 -14.28 18.26 -14.02
C ARG A 217 -15.27 17.12 -14.08
N VAL A 218 -15.01 16.04 -13.37
CA VAL A 218 -15.83 14.82 -13.31
C VAL A 218 -16.37 14.54 -11.90
N LEU A 219 -15.86 15.26 -10.89
CA LEU A 219 -16.27 15.14 -9.49
C LEU A 219 -16.80 16.48 -8.97
N ASP A 220 -17.84 16.43 -8.16
CA ASP A 220 -18.52 17.59 -7.58
C ASP A 220 -17.74 18.22 -6.39
N GLU A 221 -18.34 19.22 -5.75
CA GLU A 221 -17.78 19.89 -4.58
C GLU A 221 -17.67 19.01 -3.33
N THR A 222 -18.17 17.77 -3.39
CA THR A 222 -18.05 16.77 -2.32
C THR A 222 -17.11 15.62 -2.70
N GLY A 223 -16.50 15.68 -3.91
CA GLY A 223 -15.62 14.66 -4.44
C GLY A 223 -16.34 13.44 -5.02
N ASN A 224 -17.62 13.55 -5.35
CA ASN A 224 -18.40 12.47 -5.94
C ASN A 224 -18.65 12.72 -7.44
N GLY A 225 -18.68 11.64 -8.22
CA GLY A 225 -18.99 11.64 -9.64
C GLY A 225 -19.79 10.40 -10.04
N GLU A 226 -20.25 10.37 -11.28
CA GLU A 226 -20.95 9.22 -11.86
C GLU A 226 -20.08 8.60 -12.97
N ASP A 227 -20.07 7.28 -13.07
CA ASP A 227 -19.28 6.54 -14.08
C ASP A 227 -19.50 7.09 -15.49
N SER A 228 -20.74 7.41 -15.85
CA SER A 228 -21.07 7.95 -17.18
C SER A 228 -20.38 9.28 -17.49
N GLY A 229 -20.27 10.18 -16.49
CA GLY A 229 -19.57 11.45 -16.65
C GLY A 229 -18.04 11.26 -16.75
N ILE A 230 -17.51 10.31 -15.99
CA ILE A 230 -16.09 9.96 -16.04
C ILE A 230 -15.74 9.31 -17.39
N ILE A 231 -16.60 8.41 -17.90
CA ILE A 231 -16.43 7.78 -19.22
C ILE A 231 -16.45 8.83 -20.34
N ASP A 232 -17.39 9.77 -20.32
CA ASP A 232 -17.46 10.87 -21.28
C ASP A 232 -16.17 11.72 -21.26
N ALA A 233 -15.59 11.92 -20.08
CA ALA A 233 -14.35 12.66 -19.92
C ALA A 233 -13.13 11.87 -20.41
N ILE A 234 -13.07 10.56 -20.15
CA ILE A 234 -12.03 9.68 -20.72
C ILE A 234 -12.09 9.74 -22.25
N GLU A 235 -13.28 9.64 -22.84
CA GLU A 235 -13.47 9.72 -24.28
C GLU A 235 -13.03 11.10 -24.84
N TRP A 236 -13.32 12.19 -24.13
CA TRP A 236 -12.88 13.53 -24.51
C TRP A 236 -11.35 13.67 -24.55
N CYS A 237 -10.64 13.18 -23.51
CA CYS A 237 -9.18 13.17 -23.51
C CYS A 237 -8.64 12.25 -24.60
N ALA A 238 -9.17 11.04 -24.75
CA ALA A 238 -8.68 10.04 -25.70
C ALA A 238 -8.88 10.49 -27.17
N ALA A 239 -9.99 11.17 -27.46
CA ALA A 239 -10.28 11.67 -28.82
C ALA A 239 -9.35 12.80 -29.27
N SER A 240 -8.66 13.48 -28.35
CA SER A 240 -7.71 14.54 -28.71
C SER A 240 -6.36 13.99 -29.14
N PRO A 241 -5.84 14.36 -30.33
CA PRO A 241 -4.49 13.97 -30.72
C PRO A 241 -3.40 14.69 -29.93
N ASP A 242 -3.74 15.76 -29.20
CA ASP A 242 -2.78 16.56 -28.44
C ASP A 242 -2.57 16.00 -27.03
N VAL A 243 -3.51 15.24 -26.48
CA VAL A 243 -3.37 14.59 -25.18
C VAL A 243 -2.49 13.35 -25.30
N ASP A 244 -1.44 13.26 -24.47
CA ASP A 244 -0.54 12.12 -24.38
C ASP A 244 -0.87 11.23 -23.18
N ILE A 245 -1.21 11.86 -22.04
CA ILE A 245 -1.38 11.19 -20.75
C ILE A 245 -2.75 11.55 -20.16
N ILE A 246 -3.47 10.56 -19.65
CA ILE A 246 -4.70 10.73 -18.85
C ILE A 246 -4.39 10.33 -17.41
N SER A 247 -4.62 11.22 -16.46
CA SER A 247 -4.39 10.99 -15.03
C SER A 247 -5.70 11.04 -14.26
N MET A 248 -6.01 9.98 -13.53
CA MET A 248 -7.24 9.81 -12.76
C MET A 248 -6.95 9.49 -11.29
N SER A 249 -7.01 10.52 -10.44
CA SER A 249 -6.86 10.39 -8.98
C SER A 249 -8.21 10.09 -8.32
N LEU A 250 -8.93 9.13 -8.85
CA LEU A 250 -10.28 8.74 -8.43
C LEU A 250 -10.45 7.22 -8.49
N GLY A 251 -11.48 6.72 -7.85
CA GLY A 251 -11.82 5.30 -7.91
C GLY A 251 -13.19 5.01 -7.29
N SER A 252 -13.74 3.85 -7.65
CA SER A 252 -14.97 3.31 -7.05
C SER A 252 -14.79 3.07 -5.54
N LEU A 253 -15.91 3.07 -4.82
CA LEU A 253 -15.89 2.75 -3.38
C LEU A 253 -15.73 1.25 -3.10
N LEU A 254 -15.84 0.41 -4.12
CA LEU A 254 -15.73 -1.03 -4.03
C LEU A 254 -14.55 -1.51 -4.88
N PRO A 255 -13.86 -2.58 -4.47
CA PRO A 255 -12.87 -3.24 -5.29
C PRO A 255 -13.45 -3.69 -6.63
N SER A 256 -12.59 -3.79 -7.64
CA SER A 256 -12.97 -4.23 -8.98
C SER A 256 -12.05 -5.36 -9.46
N ASP A 257 -12.58 -6.22 -10.33
CA ASP A 257 -11.80 -7.23 -11.06
C ASP A 257 -11.28 -6.72 -12.42
N GLY A 258 -11.42 -5.40 -12.69
CA GLY A 258 -10.97 -4.77 -13.92
C GLY A 258 -11.87 -5.01 -15.14
N THR A 259 -13.05 -5.61 -14.97
CA THR A 259 -13.99 -5.91 -16.09
C THR A 259 -15.21 -5.01 -16.14
N ASP A 260 -15.34 -4.09 -15.20
CA ASP A 260 -16.43 -3.12 -15.14
C ASP A 260 -16.36 -2.05 -16.26
N VAL A 261 -17.44 -1.29 -16.43
CA VAL A 261 -17.57 -0.35 -17.57
C VAL A 261 -16.55 0.79 -17.54
N LEU A 262 -16.14 1.24 -16.34
CA LEU A 262 -15.15 2.30 -16.20
C LEU A 262 -13.73 1.76 -16.51
N SER A 263 -13.42 0.55 -16.08
CA SER A 263 -12.19 -0.17 -16.46
C SER A 263 -12.12 -0.43 -17.97
N LEU A 264 -13.24 -0.78 -18.61
CA LEU A 264 -13.32 -0.94 -20.07
C LEU A 264 -13.05 0.39 -20.80
N ALA A 265 -13.55 1.51 -20.30
CA ALA A 265 -13.32 2.82 -20.91
C ALA A 265 -11.85 3.25 -20.77
N ALA A 266 -11.22 2.99 -19.63
CA ALA A 266 -9.80 3.26 -19.40
C ALA A 266 -8.91 2.43 -20.34
N ASN A 267 -9.16 1.12 -20.46
CA ASN A 267 -8.45 0.25 -21.42
C ASN A 267 -8.65 0.69 -22.88
N ALA A 268 -9.85 1.18 -23.24
CA ALA A 268 -10.10 1.71 -24.58
C ALA A 268 -9.23 2.95 -24.87
N ALA A 269 -9.03 3.83 -23.90
CA ALA A 269 -8.12 4.97 -24.05
C ALA A 269 -6.66 4.53 -24.22
N VAL A 270 -6.23 3.47 -23.52
CA VAL A 270 -4.90 2.86 -23.75
C VAL A 270 -4.79 2.31 -25.16
N ALA A 271 -5.82 1.58 -25.64
CA ALA A 271 -5.85 1.07 -27.01
C ALA A 271 -5.86 2.17 -28.09
N ASP A 272 -6.35 3.37 -27.77
CA ASP A 272 -6.25 4.57 -28.60
C ASP A 272 -4.88 5.26 -28.51
N GLY A 273 -3.94 4.68 -27.78
CA GLY A 273 -2.52 5.12 -27.66
C GLY A 273 -2.27 6.12 -26.53
N LYS A 274 -3.18 6.31 -25.57
CA LYS A 274 -3.00 7.18 -24.41
C LYS A 274 -2.32 6.43 -23.26
N ILE A 275 -1.36 7.06 -22.61
CA ILE A 275 -0.82 6.56 -21.34
C ILE A 275 -1.85 6.93 -20.25
N VAL A 276 -2.49 5.91 -19.66
CA VAL A 276 -3.53 6.11 -18.66
C VAL A 276 -2.98 5.73 -17.28
N VAL A 277 -2.96 6.70 -16.35
CA VAL A 277 -2.40 6.56 -15.01
C VAL A 277 -3.52 6.71 -13.98
N VAL A 278 -3.69 5.73 -13.12
CA VAL A 278 -4.84 5.63 -12.21
C VAL A 278 -4.40 5.32 -10.78
N ALA A 279 -5.09 5.90 -9.82
CA ALA A 279 -4.89 5.59 -8.41
C ALA A 279 -5.32 4.14 -8.09
N ALA A 280 -4.53 3.44 -7.30
CA ALA A 280 -4.89 2.09 -6.82
C ALA A 280 -6.13 2.09 -5.92
N GLY A 281 -6.36 3.19 -5.21
CA GLY A 281 -7.42 3.35 -4.21
C GLY A 281 -6.86 3.50 -2.80
N ASN A 282 -7.73 3.85 -1.84
CA ASN A 282 -7.35 4.08 -0.45
C ASN A 282 -8.18 3.20 0.49
N SER A 283 -8.40 1.94 0.10
CA SER A 283 -9.22 0.98 0.84
C SER A 283 -8.43 0.11 1.79
N GLY A 284 -7.14 0.37 1.93
CA GLY A 284 -6.30 -0.20 2.97
C GLY A 284 -5.54 -1.45 2.59
N ASP A 285 -5.06 -2.08 3.63
CA ASP A 285 -4.05 -3.12 3.69
C ASP A 285 -4.54 -4.54 3.40
N ALA A 286 -5.85 -4.75 3.18
CA ALA A 286 -6.38 -6.04 2.76
C ALA A 286 -6.02 -6.34 1.29
N ALA A 287 -5.87 -7.63 0.96
CA ALA A 287 -5.74 -8.06 -0.42
C ALA A 287 -7.03 -7.76 -1.22
N ASP A 288 -6.91 -7.67 -2.55
CA ASP A 288 -8.03 -7.46 -3.48
C ASP A 288 -8.84 -6.17 -3.22
N THR A 289 -8.15 -5.07 -2.88
CA THR A 289 -8.77 -3.77 -2.59
C THR A 289 -8.59 -2.72 -3.69
N ILE A 290 -7.97 -3.07 -4.82
CA ILE A 290 -7.81 -2.14 -5.94
C ILE A 290 -9.16 -1.71 -6.49
N ALA A 291 -9.35 -0.39 -6.61
CA ALA A 291 -10.60 0.20 -7.08
C ALA A 291 -10.66 0.30 -8.63
N SER A 292 -11.87 0.36 -9.21
CA SER A 292 -12.04 0.76 -10.61
C SER A 292 -11.79 2.28 -10.76
N PRO A 293 -11.13 2.76 -11.85
CA PRO A 293 -10.57 2.00 -12.96
C PRO A 293 -9.13 1.53 -12.76
N GLY A 294 -8.54 1.67 -11.54
CA GLY A 294 -7.19 1.20 -11.23
C GLY A 294 -7.01 -0.31 -11.43
N ALA A 295 -8.08 -1.10 -11.32
CA ALA A 295 -8.05 -2.54 -11.59
C ALA A 295 -8.01 -2.89 -13.10
N ALA A 296 -8.14 -1.91 -14.00
CA ALA A 296 -8.12 -2.16 -15.43
C ALA A 296 -6.75 -2.73 -15.87
N PRO A 297 -6.69 -3.81 -16.66
CA PRO A 297 -5.42 -4.49 -17.01
C PRO A 297 -4.38 -3.60 -17.69
N ASP A 298 -4.83 -2.73 -18.62
CA ASP A 298 -3.92 -2.02 -19.53
C ASP A 298 -3.47 -0.66 -18.98
N VAL A 299 -4.04 -0.17 -17.87
CA VAL A 299 -3.67 1.12 -17.27
C VAL A 299 -2.45 0.99 -16.36
N ILE A 300 -1.78 2.10 -16.05
CA ILE A 300 -0.74 2.18 -15.05
C ILE A 300 -1.37 2.51 -13.70
N THR A 301 -1.36 1.55 -12.79
CA THR A 301 -1.97 1.66 -11.46
C THR A 301 -0.92 2.01 -10.42
N VAL A 302 -1.16 3.09 -9.67
CA VAL A 302 -0.16 3.65 -8.77
C VAL A 302 -0.60 3.55 -7.32
N GLY A 303 0.16 2.81 -6.52
CA GLY A 303 0.05 2.76 -5.06
C GLY A 303 0.78 3.93 -4.39
N ALA A 304 0.59 4.07 -3.08
CA ALA A 304 1.14 5.17 -2.30
C ALA A 304 2.23 4.72 -1.32
N VAL A 305 3.33 5.44 -1.29
CA VAL A 305 4.46 5.26 -0.37
C VAL A 305 4.83 6.62 0.24
N SER A 306 5.46 6.63 1.42
CA SER A 306 6.04 7.83 1.99
C SER A 306 7.36 8.20 1.30
N ASP A 307 7.83 9.42 1.52
CA ASP A 307 9.19 9.79 1.16
C ASP A 307 10.13 9.80 2.38
N TRP A 308 11.44 10.00 2.19
CA TRP A 308 12.43 10.03 3.27
C TRP A 308 13.10 11.41 3.42
N SER A 309 12.30 12.47 3.35
CA SER A 309 12.87 13.80 3.47
C SER A 309 13.41 14.11 4.86
N HIS A 310 14.67 14.48 4.92
CA HIS A 310 15.32 14.94 6.12
C HIS A 310 15.23 16.45 6.26
N SER A 311 14.30 16.96 7.06
CA SER A 311 14.37 18.34 7.54
C SER A 311 13.86 18.43 8.98
N ALA A 312 14.45 19.32 9.77
CA ALA A 312 14.05 19.58 11.18
C ALA A 312 12.58 20.00 11.38
N THR A 313 11.81 20.12 10.30
CA THR A 313 10.40 20.54 10.29
C THR A 313 9.49 19.56 9.53
N ASN A 314 10.04 18.51 8.93
CA ASN A 314 9.35 17.53 8.12
C ASN A 314 9.83 16.14 8.54
N HIS A 315 8.96 15.35 9.11
CA HIS A 315 9.24 14.05 9.66
C HIS A 315 8.55 12.95 8.86
N ASP A 316 8.79 12.91 7.53
CA ASP A 316 8.57 11.67 6.82
C ASP A 316 9.85 10.86 7.01
N GLU A 317 9.72 9.69 7.56
CA GLU A 317 10.81 8.94 8.14
C GLU A 317 10.99 7.63 7.38
N GLY A 318 11.50 7.74 6.14
CA GLY A 318 11.86 6.64 5.27
C GLY A 318 10.74 6.15 4.35
N PRO A 319 11.05 5.42 3.26
CA PRO A 319 10.05 4.86 2.39
C PRO A 319 9.36 3.69 3.10
N TYR A 320 8.12 3.91 3.53
CA TYR A 320 7.21 2.86 3.98
C TYR A 320 5.95 2.88 3.14
N LEU A 321 5.37 1.71 2.92
CA LEU A 321 4.13 1.59 2.17
C LEU A 321 2.97 2.16 2.98
N ALA A 322 2.19 3.04 2.36
CA ALA A 322 1.05 3.65 3.06
C ALA A 322 0.00 2.58 3.41
N TYR A 323 -0.39 2.51 4.67
CA TYR A 323 -1.38 1.55 5.17
C TYR A 323 -2.72 1.63 4.42
N PHE A 324 -3.10 2.82 3.96
CA PHE A 324 -4.33 3.04 3.20
C PHE A 324 -4.22 2.63 1.73
N SER A 325 -3.02 2.46 1.17
CA SER A 325 -2.84 2.10 -0.25
C SER A 325 -3.51 0.77 -0.54
N SER A 326 -4.42 0.74 -1.51
CA SER A 326 -5.07 -0.49 -1.93
C SER A 326 -4.08 -1.50 -2.49
N ARG A 327 -4.34 -2.78 -2.25
CA ARG A 327 -3.50 -3.91 -2.58
C ARG A 327 -4.14 -4.79 -3.65
N GLY A 328 -3.30 -5.42 -4.44
CA GLY A 328 -3.70 -6.48 -5.33
C GLY A 328 -4.00 -7.78 -4.63
N GLY A 329 -4.22 -8.85 -5.40
CA GLY A 329 -4.51 -10.17 -4.88
C GLY A 329 -4.73 -11.18 -5.99
N GLU A 330 -5.31 -12.35 -5.66
CA GLU A 330 -5.52 -13.44 -6.60
C GLU A 330 -6.72 -13.24 -7.57
N THR A 331 -7.57 -12.25 -7.32
CA THR A 331 -8.83 -12.05 -8.06
C THR A 331 -8.63 -11.38 -9.41
N PHE A 332 -7.49 -10.75 -9.65
CA PHE A 332 -7.21 -10.04 -10.90
C PHE A 332 -6.81 -11.03 -12.00
N ALA A 333 -7.58 -11.01 -13.09
CA ALA A 333 -7.35 -11.86 -14.23
C ALA A 333 -6.14 -11.40 -15.06
N GLY A 334 -4.92 -11.72 -14.60
CA GLY A 334 -3.75 -11.71 -15.45
C GLY A 334 -2.54 -10.91 -14.98
N ASP A 335 -2.69 -9.71 -14.43
CA ASP A 335 -1.55 -8.91 -13.99
C ASP A 335 -1.70 -8.47 -12.53
N GLN A 336 -0.61 -8.59 -11.76
CA GLN A 336 -0.58 -8.07 -10.41
C GLN A 336 -0.65 -6.53 -10.44
N LYS A 337 -1.51 -5.97 -9.59
CA LYS A 337 -1.64 -4.54 -9.34
C LYS A 337 -1.33 -4.26 -7.85
N PRO A 338 -0.81 -3.05 -7.50
CA PRO A 338 -0.48 -1.93 -8.37
C PRO A 338 0.70 -2.26 -9.30
N ASP A 339 0.99 -1.40 -10.29
CA ASP A 339 2.16 -1.57 -11.16
C ASP A 339 3.42 -1.03 -10.49
N VAL A 340 3.32 0.12 -9.82
CA VAL A 340 4.39 0.75 -9.05
C VAL A 340 3.81 1.51 -7.87
N VAL A 341 4.67 1.91 -6.93
CA VAL A 341 4.32 2.87 -5.89
C VAL A 341 5.08 4.19 -6.08
N ALA A 342 4.43 5.29 -5.73
CA ALA A 342 4.98 6.63 -5.85
C ALA A 342 4.64 7.47 -4.59
N PRO A 343 5.31 8.63 -4.37
CA PRO A 343 5.06 9.46 -3.20
C PRO A 343 3.59 9.87 -3.08
N GLY A 344 2.93 9.39 -2.02
CA GLY A 344 1.51 9.63 -1.76
C GLY A 344 1.18 9.99 -0.32
N VAL A 345 2.17 10.06 0.57
CA VAL A 345 1.96 10.38 1.98
C VAL A 345 2.37 11.83 2.25
N THR A 346 1.49 12.61 2.87
CA THR A 346 1.73 14.00 3.31
C THR A 346 2.24 14.94 2.20
N ILE A 347 1.78 14.79 0.99
CA ILE A 347 2.21 15.59 -0.17
C ILE A 347 1.62 17.01 -0.11
N ARG A 348 2.49 18.01 -0.21
CA ARG A 348 2.11 19.41 -0.20
C ARG A 348 2.13 20.03 -1.59
N ALA A 349 0.97 20.48 -2.05
CA ALA A 349 0.79 21.06 -3.37
C ALA A 349 -0.24 22.19 -3.34
N ALA A 350 -0.62 22.77 -4.49
CA ALA A 350 -1.49 23.94 -4.57
C ALA A 350 -2.82 23.77 -3.81
N GLY A 351 -3.19 24.80 -3.06
CA GLY A 351 -4.49 24.88 -2.37
C GLY A 351 -5.47 25.78 -3.13
N ALA A 352 -6.55 25.21 -3.67
CA ALA A 352 -7.57 25.96 -4.39
C ALA A 352 -8.20 27.10 -3.54
N GLY A 353 -8.72 28.13 -4.21
CA GLY A 353 -9.27 29.32 -3.57
C GLY A 353 -8.23 30.27 -3.00
N THR A 354 -6.95 30.07 -3.29
CA THR A 354 -5.82 30.92 -2.87
C THR A 354 -4.87 31.15 -4.05
N THR A 355 -4.16 32.28 -4.04
CA THR A 355 -3.18 32.55 -5.09
C THR A 355 -1.80 31.89 -4.85
N SER A 356 -1.48 31.58 -3.58
CA SER A 356 -0.16 31.05 -3.19
C SER A 356 -0.21 30.23 -1.88
N GLY A 357 -1.39 29.74 -1.51
CA GLY A 357 -1.59 28.84 -0.38
C GLY A 357 -1.45 27.40 -0.81
N TYR A 358 -0.80 26.59 0.03
CA TYR A 358 -0.56 25.17 -0.25
C TYR A 358 -1.30 24.31 0.76
N ALA A 359 -1.91 23.23 0.28
CA ALA A 359 -2.57 22.20 1.08
C ALA A 359 -1.68 20.95 1.17
N THR A 360 -1.91 20.13 2.18
CA THR A 360 -1.22 18.84 2.36
C THR A 360 -2.25 17.73 2.39
N ASN A 361 -2.07 16.74 1.54
CA ASN A 361 -2.95 15.58 1.41
C ASN A 361 -2.13 14.29 1.38
N SER A 362 -2.78 13.18 1.78
CA SER A 362 -2.25 11.82 1.61
C SER A 362 -3.27 10.99 0.84
N GLY A 363 -2.79 10.11 -0.01
CA GLY A 363 -3.62 9.23 -0.84
C GLY A 363 -2.86 8.74 -2.06
N THR A 364 -3.28 7.63 -2.63
CA THR A 364 -2.87 7.21 -3.97
C THR A 364 -3.21 8.28 -5.02
N SER A 365 -4.16 9.16 -4.70
CA SER A 365 -4.48 10.39 -5.46
C SER A 365 -3.32 11.36 -5.60
N MET A 366 -2.31 11.34 -4.72
CA MET A 366 -1.10 12.19 -4.81
C MET A 366 0.04 11.46 -5.53
N ALA A 367 0.10 10.14 -5.38
CA ALA A 367 1.05 9.28 -6.08
C ALA A 367 0.78 9.25 -7.61
N THR A 368 -0.47 9.16 -8.01
CA THR A 368 -0.90 9.12 -9.41
C THR A 368 -0.41 10.31 -10.26
N PRO A 369 -0.63 11.57 -9.88
CA PRO A 369 -0.12 12.71 -10.65
C PRO A 369 1.40 12.83 -10.60
N PHE A 370 2.06 12.33 -9.56
CA PHE A 370 3.52 12.24 -9.54
C PHE A 370 4.01 11.29 -10.64
N ALA A 371 3.41 10.11 -10.76
CA ALA A 371 3.72 9.17 -11.83
C ALA A 371 3.35 9.73 -13.22
N ALA A 372 2.20 10.39 -13.36
CA ALA A 372 1.78 11.01 -14.62
C ALA A 372 2.77 12.12 -15.08
N GLY A 373 3.22 12.96 -14.15
CA GLY A 373 4.26 13.95 -14.43
C GLY A 373 5.61 13.30 -14.79
N SER A 374 5.96 12.20 -14.16
CA SER A 374 7.19 11.43 -14.47
C SER A 374 7.14 10.84 -15.87
N LEU A 375 6.00 10.33 -16.27
CA LEU A 375 5.76 9.85 -17.64
C LEU A 375 5.72 10.99 -18.65
N ALA A 376 5.29 12.20 -18.26
CA ALA A 376 5.40 13.38 -19.14
C ALA A 376 6.87 13.75 -19.41
N LEU A 377 7.79 13.58 -18.45
CA LEU A 377 9.22 13.71 -18.72
C LEU A 377 9.74 12.59 -19.64
N ALA A 378 9.23 11.36 -19.48
CA ALA A 378 9.61 10.24 -20.33
C ALA A 378 9.12 10.41 -21.80
N VAL A 379 7.89 10.90 -22.00
CA VAL A 379 7.34 11.21 -23.34
C VAL A 379 8.10 12.38 -23.99
N GLU A 380 8.48 13.42 -23.22
CA GLU A 380 9.39 14.48 -23.76
C GLU A 380 10.72 13.88 -24.24
N ALA A 381 11.28 12.93 -23.47
CA ALA A 381 12.54 12.27 -23.80
C ALA A 381 12.42 11.33 -25.02
N GLU A 382 11.29 10.65 -25.17
CA GLU A 382 10.98 9.73 -26.29
C GLU A 382 9.53 9.94 -26.77
N PRO A 383 9.32 10.89 -27.73
CA PRO A 383 7.98 11.25 -28.19
C PRO A 383 7.19 10.15 -28.91
N THR A 384 7.81 9.00 -29.17
CA THR A 384 7.15 7.83 -29.77
C THR A 384 6.85 6.73 -28.75
N LEU A 385 6.99 7.03 -27.46
CA LEU A 385 6.77 6.10 -26.36
C LEU A 385 5.31 5.61 -26.36
N THR A 386 5.11 4.30 -26.52
CA THR A 386 3.78 3.70 -26.48
C THR A 386 3.37 3.41 -25.02
N PRO A 387 2.06 3.26 -24.72
CA PRO A 387 1.61 2.93 -23.39
C PRO A 387 2.27 1.66 -22.80
N GLU A 388 2.41 0.60 -23.59
CA GLU A 388 3.04 -0.63 -23.17
C GLU A 388 4.54 -0.46 -22.89
N ALA A 389 5.22 0.35 -23.71
CA ALA A 389 6.64 0.65 -23.51
C ALA A 389 6.85 1.57 -22.28
N ALA A 390 5.90 2.47 -22.01
CA ALA A 390 5.90 3.33 -20.83
C ALA A 390 5.74 2.51 -19.54
N LEU A 391 4.78 1.58 -19.52
CA LEU A 391 4.61 0.65 -18.40
C LEU A 391 5.86 -0.22 -18.21
N ALA A 392 6.36 -0.83 -19.28
CA ALA A 392 7.53 -1.69 -19.19
C ALA A 392 8.79 -0.94 -18.70
N ALA A 393 9.01 0.29 -19.16
CA ALA A 393 10.12 1.12 -18.69
C ALA A 393 9.95 1.53 -17.22
N LEU A 394 8.72 1.87 -16.81
CA LEU A 394 8.40 2.22 -15.44
C LEU A 394 8.68 1.06 -14.48
N GLU A 395 8.21 -0.16 -14.83
CA GLU A 395 8.42 -1.36 -14.02
C GLU A 395 9.90 -1.82 -14.00
N SER A 396 10.59 -1.78 -15.14
CA SER A 396 11.97 -2.26 -15.24
C SER A 396 12.98 -1.36 -14.52
N THR A 397 12.64 -0.09 -14.29
CA THR A 397 13.51 0.88 -13.62
C THR A 397 13.10 1.17 -12.17
N ALA A 398 11.95 0.69 -11.73
CA ALA A 398 11.53 0.82 -10.34
C ALA A 398 12.55 0.15 -9.40
N GLU A 399 12.77 0.76 -8.23
CA GLU A 399 13.58 0.13 -7.17
C GLU A 399 12.74 -0.92 -6.46
N ASP A 400 13.13 -2.17 -6.56
CA ASP A 400 12.41 -3.32 -6.00
C ASP A 400 12.43 -3.27 -4.46
N PHE A 401 11.25 -3.13 -3.86
CA PHE A 401 11.03 -3.10 -2.42
C PHE A 401 10.06 -4.21 -2.03
N GLY A 402 10.32 -4.82 -0.85
CA GLY A 402 9.52 -5.94 -0.38
C GLY A 402 9.94 -7.29 -0.96
N PRO A 403 8.99 -8.20 -1.23
CA PRO A 403 9.27 -9.47 -1.89
C PRO A 403 9.85 -9.27 -3.28
N ALA A 404 10.93 -9.99 -3.62
CA ALA A 404 11.66 -9.79 -4.87
C ALA A 404 10.79 -9.95 -6.14
N GLY A 405 10.80 -8.94 -6.98
CA GLY A 405 10.02 -8.82 -8.20
C GLY A 405 8.64 -8.22 -7.96
N LYS A 406 7.85 -8.07 -9.02
CA LYS A 406 6.51 -7.44 -8.90
C LYS A 406 5.61 -8.22 -7.95
N ASP A 407 5.09 -7.56 -6.95
CA ASP A 407 4.22 -8.12 -5.91
C ASP A 407 2.91 -7.30 -5.75
N PRO A 408 1.89 -7.81 -5.03
CA PRO A 408 0.61 -7.12 -4.90
C PRO A 408 0.63 -5.92 -3.95
N GLU A 409 1.70 -5.67 -3.21
CA GLU A 409 1.85 -4.61 -2.21
C GLU A 409 2.55 -3.38 -2.81
N TRP A 410 3.76 -3.61 -3.33
CA TRP A 410 4.66 -2.59 -3.86
C TRP A 410 4.61 -2.48 -5.40
N GLY A 411 3.94 -3.41 -6.10
CA GLY A 411 4.06 -3.54 -7.54
C GLY A 411 5.49 -3.92 -7.93
N ALA A 412 6.06 -3.25 -8.91
CA ALA A 412 7.48 -3.40 -9.27
C ALA A 412 8.44 -2.63 -8.33
N GLY A 413 7.91 -1.86 -7.36
CA GLY A 413 8.68 -1.10 -6.40
C GLY A 413 8.49 0.42 -6.50
N LEU A 414 9.45 1.16 -5.93
CA LEU A 414 9.48 2.63 -5.91
C LEU A 414 9.78 3.18 -7.30
N ILE A 415 8.98 4.15 -7.76
CA ILE A 415 9.22 4.82 -9.04
C ILE A 415 10.61 5.49 -9.08
N ASP A 416 11.47 5.12 -10.02
CA ASP A 416 12.73 5.81 -10.32
C ASP A 416 12.57 6.70 -11.57
N VAL A 417 12.37 8.00 -11.38
CA VAL A 417 12.15 8.93 -12.48
C VAL A 417 13.44 9.19 -13.26
N PHE A 418 14.60 9.11 -12.60
CA PHE A 418 15.89 9.25 -13.31
C PHE A 418 16.18 8.02 -14.16
N GLY A 419 15.97 6.82 -13.61
CA GLY A 419 16.06 5.56 -14.34
C GLY A 419 15.08 5.49 -15.51
N LEU A 420 13.79 5.80 -15.28
CA LEU A 420 12.76 5.83 -16.31
C LEU A 420 13.15 6.73 -17.50
N THR A 421 13.56 7.96 -17.20
CA THR A 421 13.94 8.91 -18.26
C THR A 421 15.24 8.53 -18.98
N ALA A 422 16.14 7.79 -18.33
CA ALA A 422 17.33 7.21 -18.97
C ALA A 422 16.95 6.03 -19.87
N GLU A 423 16.15 5.09 -19.37
CA GLU A 423 15.76 3.84 -20.06
C GLU A 423 15.08 4.14 -21.40
N VAL A 424 14.08 5.05 -21.41
CA VAL A 424 13.38 5.41 -22.66
C VAL A 424 14.30 6.06 -23.72
N GLN A 425 15.44 6.60 -23.30
CA GLN A 425 16.49 7.11 -24.21
C GLN A 425 17.53 6.04 -24.59
N GLY A 426 17.39 4.80 -24.14
CA GLY A 426 18.37 3.73 -24.33
C GLY A 426 19.65 3.94 -23.52
N LEU A 427 19.59 4.68 -22.43
CA LEU A 427 20.68 4.93 -21.49
C LEU A 427 20.52 4.02 -20.27
N SER A 428 21.63 3.76 -19.58
CA SER A 428 21.61 3.02 -18.32
C SER A 428 22.02 3.96 -17.20
N ALA A 429 21.03 4.39 -16.40
CA ALA A 429 21.25 5.19 -15.19
C ALA A 429 20.12 4.89 -14.19
N GLN A 430 20.40 5.01 -12.92
CA GLN A 430 19.43 4.81 -11.84
C GLN A 430 19.61 5.89 -10.78
N HIS A 431 18.54 6.24 -10.09
CA HIS A 431 18.61 7.05 -8.90
C HIS A 431 19.16 6.21 -7.73
N THR A 432 19.67 6.88 -6.69
CA THR A 432 20.13 6.18 -5.49
C THR A 432 19.02 6.23 -4.45
N PHE A 433 18.49 5.07 -4.12
CA PHE A 433 17.50 4.88 -3.07
C PHE A 433 18.14 4.46 -1.75
N PRO A 434 17.44 4.60 -0.61
CA PRO A 434 17.80 3.91 0.62
C PRO A 434 17.90 2.40 0.37
N GLN A 435 18.75 1.73 1.12
CA GLN A 435 18.88 0.28 0.99
C GLN A 435 17.62 -0.41 1.50
N ASP A 436 17.03 -1.29 0.70
CA ASP A 436 15.98 -2.20 1.13
C ASP A 436 16.54 -3.55 1.54
N VAL A 437 15.99 -4.11 2.63
CA VAL A 437 16.28 -5.48 3.09
C VAL A 437 14.94 -6.18 3.29
N HIS A 438 14.64 -7.14 2.44
CA HIS A 438 13.47 -7.99 2.60
C HIS A 438 13.74 -9.15 3.56
N VAL A 439 12.86 -9.31 4.55
CA VAL A 439 12.93 -10.36 5.58
C VAL A 439 11.59 -11.06 5.70
N ALA A 440 11.49 -12.28 5.20
CA ALA A 440 10.34 -13.15 5.47
C ALA A 440 10.56 -13.94 6.76
N GLY A 441 9.55 -14.00 7.62
CA GLY A 441 9.66 -14.67 8.91
C GLY A 441 8.35 -15.27 9.40
N VAL A 442 8.41 -15.90 10.57
CA VAL A 442 7.25 -16.42 11.29
C VAL A 442 7.40 -16.07 12.75
N VAL A 443 6.44 -15.38 13.32
CA VAL A 443 6.35 -15.17 14.77
C VAL A 443 5.73 -16.43 15.39
N PRO A 444 6.37 -17.06 16.39
CA PRO A 444 5.77 -18.20 17.10
C PRO A 444 4.54 -17.77 17.93
N ASP A 445 3.62 -18.70 18.19
CA ASP A 445 2.54 -18.47 19.16
C ASP A 445 3.13 -18.07 20.52
N ASP A 446 2.56 -17.06 21.14
CA ASP A 446 3.02 -16.47 22.42
C ASP A 446 4.52 -16.08 22.39
N GLY A 447 5.06 -15.75 21.20
CA GLY A 447 6.48 -15.52 20.95
C GLY A 447 6.81 -14.23 20.23
N GLU A 448 8.08 -14.12 19.89
CA GLU A 448 8.63 -12.97 19.15
C GLU A 448 9.60 -13.41 18.05
N PHE A 449 9.72 -12.58 17.03
CA PHE A 449 10.79 -12.61 16.03
C PHE A 449 11.63 -11.35 16.21
N THR A 450 12.96 -11.48 16.10
CA THR A 450 13.87 -10.32 16.15
C THR A 450 14.80 -10.30 14.97
N TYR A 451 14.98 -9.13 14.39
CA TYR A 451 15.95 -8.87 13.32
C TYR A 451 16.90 -7.77 13.74
N ASP A 452 18.20 -8.10 13.83
CA ASP A 452 19.27 -7.17 14.18
C ASP A 452 20.00 -6.71 12.91
N PHE A 453 20.27 -5.39 12.80
CA PHE A 453 21.01 -4.79 11.69
C PHE A 453 21.93 -3.69 12.21
N ASP A 454 23.11 -3.53 11.57
CA ASP A 454 24.11 -2.56 11.99
C ASP A 454 24.02 -1.29 11.12
N LEU A 455 24.05 -0.12 11.76
CA LEU A 455 24.18 1.17 11.09
C LEU A 455 25.51 1.83 11.43
N GLY A 456 26.23 2.24 10.41
CA GLY A 456 27.42 3.08 10.52
C GLY A 456 27.08 4.55 10.79
N ALA A 457 28.10 5.35 11.06
CA ALA A 457 27.91 6.79 11.30
C ALA A 457 27.43 7.54 10.04
N GLU A 458 27.71 7.02 8.86
CA GLU A 458 27.28 7.55 7.55
C GLU A 458 25.81 7.32 7.24
N ALA A 459 25.16 6.42 7.97
CA ALA A 459 23.75 6.09 7.79
C ALA A 459 22.80 6.87 8.74
N LEU A 460 23.34 7.71 9.62
CA LEU A 460 22.55 8.37 10.66
C LEU A 460 21.69 9.54 10.14
N ASP A 461 21.88 9.98 8.93
CA ASP A 461 21.08 11.01 8.26
C ASP A 461 20.03 10.41 7.29
N VAL A 462 19.93 9.10 7.22
CA VAL A 462 18.89 8.39 6.48
C VAL A 462 17.91 7.76 7.47
N PRO A 463 16.60 7.99 7.33
CA PRO A 463 15.61 7.39 8.21
C PRO A 463 15.61 5.87 8.09
N ILE A 464 15.33 5.19 9.21
CA ILE A 464 14.96 3.76 9.22
C ILE A 464 13.45 3.70 9.01
N ALA A 465 12.99 2.84 8.10
CA ALA A 465 11.58 2.52 7.98
C ALA A 465 11.38 1.02 7.78
N ALA A 466 10.34 0.45 8.37
CA ALA A 466 9.96 -0.92 8.13
C ALA A 466 8.46 -0.98 7.83
N THR A 467 8.11 -1.66 6.74
CA THR A 467 6.74 -2.08 6.44
C THR A 467 6.68 -3.58 6.67
N ILE A 468 5.83 -4.02 7.59
CA ILE A 468 5.67 -5.43 7.94
C ILE A 468 4.26 -5.82 7.51
N VAL A 469 4.16 -6.66 6.49
CA VAL A 469 2.90 -7.20 5.98
C VAL A 469 2.69 -8.57 6.63
N ILE A 470 1.57 -8.74 7.30
CA ILE A 470 1.22 -9.96 8.04
C ILE A 470 0.41 -10.86 7.10
N ASP A 471 0.84 -12.10 6.94
CA ASP A 471 0.08 -13.11 6.20
C ASP A 471 -0.94 -13.77 7.14
N GLY A 472 -2.21 -13.52 6.87
CA GLY A 472 -3.30 -13.95 7.72
C GLY A 472 -4.67 -13.81 7.05
N GLU A 473 -5.72 -14.07 7.82
CA GLU A 473 -7.10 -14.00 7.33
C GLU A 473 -7.90 -12.89 8.02
N ALA A 474 -8.51 -12.03 7.21
CA ALA A 474 -9.47 -11.04 7.69
C ALA A 474 -10.87 -11.68 7.77
N THR A 475 -11.48 -11.60 8.94
CA THR A 475 -12.86 -12.10 9.18
C THR A 475 -13.80 -10.92 9.44
N CYS A 476 -14.88 -10.82 8.69
CA CYS A 476 -15.89 -9.81 8.96
C CYS A 476 -16.69 -10.18 10.21
N THR A 477 -16.59 -9.39 11.25
CA THR A 477 -17.33 -9.59 12.51
C THR A 477 -18.63 -8.81 12.57
N LEU A 478 -18.78 -7.75 11.79
CA LEU A 478 -20.03 -7.00 11.66
C LEU A 478 -20.29 -6.60 10.20
N GLU A 479 -21.21 -7.30 9.57
CA GLU A 479 -21.67 -7.00 8.22
C GLU A 479 -23.03 -6.28 8.26
N LEU A 480 -23.18 -5.17 7.54
CA LEU A 480 -24.48 -4.52 7.34
C LEU A 480 -24.98 -4.78 5.91
N PRO A 481 -26.23 -5.26 5.77
CA PRO A 481 -26.83 -5.47 4.45
C PRO A 481 -26.81 -4.19 3.59
N GLY A 482 -26.11 -4.23 2.47
CA GLY A 482 -25.95 -3.11 1.53
C GLY A 482 -24.80 -2.15 1.80
N PHE A 483 -24.02 -2.35 2.85
CA PHE A 483 -22.85 -1.52 3.19
C PHE A 483 -21.56 -2.34 3.33
N GLY A 484 -21.63 -3.65 3.20
CA GLY A 484 -20.47 -4.53 3.37
C GLY A 484 -20.05 -4.73 4.83
N CYS A 485 -18.81 -5.10 5.04
CA CYS A 485 -18.23 -5.31 6.36
C CYS A 485 -17.86 -3.98 7.03
N LEU A 486 -18.28 -3.79 8.28
CA LEU A 486 -17.99 -2.60 9.08
C LEU A 486 -16.93 -2.84 10.15
N ILE A 487 -16.74 -4.08 10.57
CA ILE A 487 -15.73 -4.46 11.57
C ILE A 487 -15.05 -5.71 11.05
N TRP A 488 -13.76 -5.59 10.85
CA TRP A 488 -12.89 -6.69 10.50
C TRP A 488 -12.14 -7.16 11.74
N ASP A 489 -11.85 -8.44 11.80
CA ASP A 489 -10.95 -9.08 12.74
C ASP A 489 -9.88 -9.79 11.90
N PHE A 490 -8.62 -9.43 12.09
CA PHE A 490 -7.50 -10.00 11.35
C PHE A 490 -6.69 -10.91 12.26
N SER A 491 -6.30 -12.06 11.77
CA SER A 491 -5.53 -13.03 12.57
C SER A 491 -4.42 -13.65 11.69
N PRO A 492 -3.18 -13.70 12.17
CA PRO A 492 -2.69 -13.32 13.50
C PRO A 492 -2.61 -11.81 13.70
N ASP A 493 -2.66 -11.33 14.94
CA ASP A 493 -2.42 -9.95 15.35
C ASP A 493 -0.98 -9.84 15.84
N LEU A 494 -0.14 -9.16 15.06
CA LEU A 494 1.29 -8.99 15.34
C LEU A 494 1.60 -7.51 15.54
N ASP A 495 2.27 -7.20 16.63
CA ASP A 495 2.80 -5.85 16.89
C ASP A 495 4.30 -5.78 16.59
N ALA A 496 4.82 -4.57 16.39
CA ALA A 496 6.23 -4.37 16.09
C ALA A 496 6.85 -3.20 16.87
N GLU A 497 8.15 -3.32 17.17
CA GLU A 497 8.97 -2.30 17.84
C GLU A 497 10.32 -2.13 17.12
N LEU A 498 10.80 -0.88 17.07
CA LEU A 498 12.18 -0.55 16.64
C LEU A 498 12.99 -0.08 17.84
N LEU A 499 14.07 -0.76 18.13
CA LEU A 499 14.97 -0.47 19.25
C LEU A 499 16.32 0.07 18.77
N ASP A 500 16.87 1.08 19.47
CA ASP A 500 18.19 1.61 19.24
C ASP A 500 19.30 0.68 19.81
N PRO A 501 20.60 0.93 19.54
CA PRO A 501 21.71 0.13 20.10
C PRO A 501 21.79 0.09 21.64
N ASN A 502 21.10 0.96 22.34
CA ASN A 502 21.05 1.00 23.81
C ASN A 502 19.78 0.30 24.35
N GLY A 503 18.93 -0.21 23.46
CA GLY A 503 17.65 -0.82 23.81
C GLY A 503 16.54 0.19 24.09
N LEU A 504 16.70 1.45 23.64
CA LEU A 504 15.64 2.45 23.69
C LEU A 504 14.67 2.23 22.52
N GLU A 505 13.39 2.15 22.80
CA GLU A 505 12.33 2.11 21.81
C GLU A 505 12.25 3.45 21.06
N LEU A 506 12.41 3.41 19.74
CA LEU A 506 12.33 4.55 18.84
C LEU A 506 10.97 4.65 18.16
N ALA A 507 10.39 3.53 17.81
CA ALA A 507 9.08 3.43 17.19
C ALA A 507 8.39 2.14 17.65
N THR A 508 7.06 2.17 17.69
CA THR A 508 6.22 1.01 17.94
C THR A 508 4.99 1.08 17.03
N SER A 509 4.54 -0.04 16.57
CA SER A 509 3.35 -0.20 15.76
C SER A 509 2.49 -1.31 16.34
N THR A 510 1.20 -1.00 16.57
CA THR A 510 0.19 -1.91 17.17
C THR A 510 -1.11 -1.75 16.40
N CYS A 511 -1.07 -2.08 15.13
CA CYS A 511 -2.18 -1.91 14.20
C CYS A 511 -3.24 -3.00 14.40
N ALA A 512 -4.30 -2.70 15.12
CA ALA A 512 -5.46 -3.58 15.24
C ALA A 512 -6.53 -3.28 14.18
N ALA A 513 -7.27 -4.30 13.76
CA ALA A 513 -8.37 -4.16 12.82
C ALA A 513 -9.38 -3.06 13.23
N GLY A 514 -9.74 -2.19 12.29
CA GLY A 514 -10.65 -1.06 12.53
C GLY A 514 -9.98 0.21 13.08
N THR A 515 -8.67 0.25 13.17
CA THR A 515 -7.84 1.43 13.47
C THR A 515 -7.39 2.11 12.18
N GLU A 516 -6.30 2.91 12.20
CA GLU A 516 -5.70 3.52 11.01
C GLU A 516 -5.26 2.49 9.96
N CYS A 517 -5.00 1.25 10.37
CA CYS A 517 -4.55 0.15 9.54
C CYS A 517 -5.70 -0.70 8.97
N ALA A 518 -6.85 -0.11 8.78
CA ALA A 518 -8.05 -0.69 8.15
C ALA A 518 -8.39 -2.13 8.60
N VAL A 519 -7.59 -3.11 8.25
CA VAL A 519 -7.78 -4.53 8.56
C VAL A 519 -6.81 -5.02 9.64
N GLY A 520 -5.68 -4.31 9.86
CA GLY A 520 -4.61 -4.74 10.80
C GLY A 520 -3.61 -5.72 10.18
N ARG A 521 -3.53 -5.77 8.84
CA ARG A 521 -2.60 -6.63 8.11
C ARG A 521 -1.19 -6.04 8.01
N GLN A 522 -1.02 -4.78 8.32
CA GLN A 522 0.27 -4.11 8.19
C GLN A 522 0.69 -3.41 9.47
N GLU A 523 1.96 -3.62 9.86
CA GLU A 523 2.65 -2.81 10.84
C GLU A 523 3.65 -1.88 10.16
N THR A 524 3.80 -0.65 10.68
CA THR A 524 4.72 0.33 10.10
C THR A 524 5.57 0.96 11.19
N LEU A 525 6.89 0.84 11.06
CA LEU A 525 7.86 1.46 11.95
C LEU A 525 8.68 2.49 11.16
N HIS A 526 8.90 3.66 11.74
CA HIS A 526 9.83 4.62 11.14
C HIS A 526 10.44 5.52 12.20
N ALA A 527 11.75 5.80 12.09
CA ALA A 527 12.46 6.68 12.99
C ALA A 527 13.79 7.17 12.41
N MET A 528 14.25 8.35 12.85
CA MET A 528 15.61 8.81 12.57
C MET A 528 16.60 8.14 13.51
N PRO A 529 17.64 7.45 13.00
CA PRO A 529 18.70 6.89 13.82
C PRO A 529 19.52 8.01 14.46
N THR A 530 19.95 7.83 15.73
CA THR A 530 20.67 8.86 16.48
C THR A 530 22.09 8.46 16.85
N VAL A 531 22.38 7.16 16.85
CA VAL A 531 23.69 6.61 17.23
C VAL A 531 24.05 5.44 16.31
N ALA A 532 25.31 5.31 15.95
CA ALA A 532 25.79 4.13 15.20
C ALA A 532 25.80 2.89 16.10
N GLY A 533 25.50 1.74 15.52
CA GLY A 533 25.50 0.45 16.23
C GLY A 533 24.39 -0.49 15.74
N THR A 534 24.16 -1.56 16.50
CA THR A 534 23.17 -2.58 16.18
C THR A 534 21.77 -2.15 16.60
N TYR A 535 20.86 -1.95 15.65
CA TYR A 535 19.44 -1.72 15.83
C TYR A 535 18.69 -3.05 15.80
N ARG A 536 17.48 -3.06 16.32
CA ARG A 536 16.65 -4.25 16.36
C ARG A 536 15.22 -3.93 15.98
N VAL A 537 14.67 -4.64 14.99
CA VAL A 537 13.23 -4.77 14.81
C VAL A 537 12.78 -6.00 15.60
N ARG A 538 11.75 -5.83 16.42
CA ARG A 538 11.09 -6.88 17.18
C ARG A 538 9.66 -6.96 16.73
N ILE A 539 9.20 -8.14 16.32
CA ILE A 539 7.82 -8.42 15.92
C ILE A 539 7.31 -9.50 16.87
N TYR A 540 6.14 -9.30 17.47
CA TYR A 540 5.64 -10.22 18.50
C TYR A 540 4.14 -10.41 18.38
N ALA A 541 3.65 -11.61 18.78
CA ALA A 541 2.24 -11.89 18.87
C ALA A 541 1.62 -11.08 20.02
N TRP A 542 0.54 -10.34 19.73
CA TRP A 542 -0.14 -9.56 20.76
C TRP A 542 -0.83 -10.46 21.79
N ASP A 543 -0.70 -10.16 23.11
CA ASP A 543 -1.13 -10.98 24.22
C ASP A 543 -2.29 -10.39 25.05
N GLY A 544 -2.90 -9.31 24.56
CA GLY A 544 -3.94 -8.56 25.31
C GLY A 544 -5.30 -9.24 25.43
N ASP A 545 -5.56 -10.34 24.69
CA ASP A 545 -6.77 -11.15 24.77
C ASP A 545 -6.41 -12.64 24.91
N PRO A 546 -7.04 -13.41 25.87
CA PRO A 546 -6.76 -14.82 26.06
C PRO A 546 -7.08 -15.73 24.86
N ASN A 547 -7.59 -15.19 23.75
CA ASN A 547 -7.88 -15.94 22.54
C ASN A 547 -6.89 -15.64 21.40
N PHE A 548 -5.91 -14.72 21.55
CA PHE A 548 -5.14 -14.15 20.46
C PHE A 548 -3.64 -14.22 20.62
N GLY A 549 -2.99 -14.99 21.26
CA GLY A 549 -1.53 -15.17 21.23
C GLY A 549 -1.06 -16.02 20.02
N LEU A 550 -1.79 -15.97 18.90
CA LEU A 550 -1.38 -16.66 17.69
C LEU A 550 -0.28 -15.90 16.98
N GLY A 551 0.85 -16.56 16.76
CA GLY A 551 1.87 -16.13 15.83
C GLY A 551 1.51 -16.45 14.39
N GLY A 552 2.29 -15.93 13.45
CA GLY A 552 2.06 -16.19 12.03
C GLY A 552 3.19 -15.68 11.14
N PRO A 553 3.10 -15.96 9.85
CA PRO A 553 4.07 -15.49 8.88
C PRO A 553 3.91 -14.00 8.59
N PHE A 554 5.02 -13.37 8.22
CA PHE A 554 5.08 -11.97 7.79
C PHE A 554 6.18 -11.78 6.75
N ASP A 555 6.06 -10.71 5.98
CA ASP A 555 7.07 -10.16 5.11
C ASP A 555 7.40 -8.73 5.54
N MET A 556 8.69 -8.43 5.78
CA MET A 556 9.16 -7.11 6.18
C MET A 556 10.06 -6.52 5.11
N ALA A 557 9.71 -5.35 4.59
CA ALA A 557 10.60 -4.47 3.84
C ALA A 557 11.22 -3.48 4.83
N LEU A 558 12.52 -3.55 5.05
CA LEU A 558 13.28 -2.67 5.94
C LEU A 558 14.16 -1.74 5.13
N SER A 559 13.85 -0.46 5.16
CA SER A 559 14.63 0.60 4.53
C SER A 559 15.59 1.25 5.53
N THR A 560 16.85 1.39 5.14
CA THR A 560 17.89 2.01 5.97
C THR A 560 18.84 2.83 5.11
N GLY A 561 19.69 3.65 5.74
CA GLY A 561 20.89 4.19 5.11
C GLY A 561 21.84 3.06 4.70
N PRO A 562 22.92 3.36 3.96
CA PRO A 562 23.87 2.35 3.55
C PRO A 562 24.37 1.56 4.77
N VAL A 563 24.11 0.27 4.74
CA VAL A 563 24.65 -0.65 5.76
C VAL A 563 26.13 -0.80 5.51
N ASP A 564 26.97 -0.70 6.57
CA ASP A 564 28.39 -0.96 6.44
C ASP A 564 28.53 -2.43 5.96
N GLU A 565 29.03 -2.63 4.72
CA GLU A 565 29.18 -3.95 4.12
C GLU A 565 30.23 -4.82 4.84
N GLY A 566 30.01 -5.03 6.10
CA GLY A 566 30.54 -6.16 6.82
C GLY A 566 29.76 -7.40 6.38
N THR A 567 30.24 -8.08 5.36
CA THR A 567 29.71 -9.33 4.79
C THR A 567 28.21 -9.55 5.06
N PRO A 568 27.34 -9.45 4.04
CA PRO A 568 25.90 -9.67 4.23
C PRO A 568 25.71 -10.95 5.04
N PRO A 569 24.85 -10.98 6.05
CA PRO A 569 24.50 -12.25 6.68
C PRO A 569 24.10 -13.20 5.56
N PRO A 570 24.59 -14.45 5.55
CA PRO A 570 24.21 -15.38 4.50
C PRO A 570 22.67 -15.37 4.42
N PRO A 571 22.09 -15.30 3.21
CA PRO A 571 20.66 -15.34 3.07
C PRO A 571 20.13 -16.51 3.92
N PRO A 572 19.02 -16.35 4.64
CA PRO A 572 18.48 -17.43 5.45
C PRO A 572 18.42 -18.68 4.55
N PRO A 573 18.90 -19.84 5.02
CA PRO A 573 18.94 -21.00 4.19
C PRO A 573 17.53 -21.24 3.65
N PRO A 574 17.38 -21.48 2.34
CA PRO A 574 16.07 -21.69 1.76
C PRO A 574 15.30 -22.71 2.60
N PRO A 575 14.02 -22.53 2.86
CA PRO A 575 13.21 -23.40 3.68
C PRO A 575 13.41 -24.86 3.26
N SER A 576 13.50 -25.74 4.22
CA SER A 576 13.77 -27.15 3.95
C SER A 576 12.49 -27.89 3.58
N MET A 577 12.62 -28.96 2.79
CA MET A 577 11.55 -29.91 2.53
C MET A 577 12.03 -31.34 2.71
N HIS A 578 11.13 -32.23 3.10
CA HIS A 578 11.43 -33.63 3.36
C HIS A 578 10.22 -34.55 3.02
N VAL A 579 10.50 -35.84 2.91
CA VAL A 579 9.43 -36.84 2.81
C VAL A 579 8.86 -37.10 4.18
N ARG A 580 7.56 -36.89 4.34
CA ARG A 580 6.82 -37.20 5.55
C ARG A 580 6.46 -38.67 5.65
N ASP A 581 6.12 -39.29 4.48
CA ASP A 581 5.43 -40.58 4.52
C ASP A 581 5.55 -41.30 3.18
N LEU A 582 5.70 -42.61 3.21
CA LEU A 582 5.69 -43.51 2.04
C LEU A 582 4.76 -44.70 2.32
N ASP A 583 3.64 -44.76 1.65
CA ASP A 583 2.63 -45.83 1.81
C ASP A 583 2.66 -46.83 0.67
N ASP A 584 2.58 -48.13 0.98
CA ASP A 584 2.31 -49.17 -0.01
C ASP A 584 0.83 -49.24 -0.42
N THR A 585 0.51 -48.71 -1.60
CA THR A 585 -0.84 -48.70 -2.17
C THR A 585 -0.99 -49.65 -3.34
N SER A 586 -0.25 -50.73 -3.33
CA SER A 586 -0.17 -51.72 -4.41
C SER A 586 -1.47 -52.48 -4.68
N VAL A 587 -1.67 -52.88 -5.91
CA VAL A 587 -2.90 -53.58 -6.33
C VAL A 587 -2.63 -54.75 -7.26
N LEU A 588 -3.47 -55.80 -7.21
CA LEU A 588 -3.47 -56.89 -8.20
C LEU A 588 -4.11 -56.39 -9.49
N LEU A 589 -3.42 -56.54 -10.62
CA LEU A 589 -3.95 -56.18 -11.94
C LEU A 589 -4.59 -57.37 -12.64
N THR A 590 -3.91 -58.53 -12.67
CA THR A 590 -4.36 -59.74 -13.33
C THR A 590 -3.83 -60.98 -12.62
N ALA A 591 -4.24 -62.19 -13.06
CA ALA A 591 -3.69 -63.42 -12.54
C ALA A 591 -2.16 -63.58 -12.74
N LYS A 592 -1.55 -62.74 -13.62
CA LYS A 592 -0.11 -62.81 -13.95
C LYS A 592 0.69 -61.56 -13.56
N LYS A 593 0.01 -60.42 -13.19
CA LYS A 593 0.65 -59.15 -12.93
C LYS A 593 0.05 -58.44 -11.69
N TRP A 594 0.86 -57.70 -11.00
CA TRP A 594 0.47 -56.77 -9.96
C TRP A 594 1.16 -55.40 -10.18
N ARG A 595 0.63 -54.36 -9.61
CA ARG A 595 1.18 -53.00 -9.68
C ARG A 595 1.71 -52.61 -8.32
N ALA A 596 3.04 -52.48 -8.23
CA ALA A 596 3.69 -51.84 -7.13
C ALA A 596 3.37 -50.33 -7.23
N ARG A 597 2.80 -49.76 -6.20
CA ARG A 597 2.45 -48.35 -6.12
C ARG A 597 2.78 -47.81 -4.75
N VAL A 598 3.49 -46.66 -4.72
CA VAL A 598 3.83 -45.93 -3.49
C VAL A 598 3.15 -44.58 -3.55
N ALA A 599 2.37 -44.26 -2.54
CA ALA A 599 1.96 -42.88 -2.24
C ALA A 599 3.07 -42.18 -1.45
N ILE A 600 3.35 -40.96 -1.81
CA ILE A 600 4.45 -40.16 -1.24
C ILE A 600 3.87 -38.85 -0.75
N ARG A 601 4.08 -38.52 0.51
CA ARG A 601 3.72 -37.25 1.09
C ARG A 601 4.96 -36.42 1.37
N VAL A 602 4.90 -35.13 1.08
CA VAL A 602 6.00 -34.20 1.26
C VAL A 602 5.53 -33.03 2.11
N HIS A 603 6.38 -32.64 3.03
CA HIS A 603 6.21 -31.47 3.91
C HIS A 603 7.42 -30.55 3.78
N ASP A 604 7.28 -29.32 4.24
CA ASP A 604 8.37 -28.41 4.53
C ASP A 604 9.03 -28.71 5.89
N GLY A 605 9.95 -27.84 6.31
CA GLY A 605 10.67 -27.94 7.59
C GLY A 605 9.75 -27.86 8.81
N ASP A 606 8.62 -27.17 8.70
CA ASP A 606 7.63 -26.95 9.77
C ASP A 606 6.48 -27.96 9.73
N HIS A 607 6.61 -29.00 8.92
CA HIS A 607 5.63 -30.07 8.74
C HIS A 607 4.33 -29.64 8.04
N ALA A 608 4.29 -28.47 7.41
CA ALA A 608 3.17 -28.08 6.57
C ALA A 608 3.17 -28.85 5.25
N VAL A 609 1.99 -29.11 4.68
CA VAL A 609 1.85 -29.86 3.42
C VAL A 609 2.43 -29.06 2.26
N LEU A 610 3.25 -29.69 1.43
CA LEU A 610 3.96 -29.00 0.35
C LEU A 610 3.49 -29.44 -1.03
N PRO A 611 2.62 -28.66 -1.71
CA PRO A 611 2.22 -28.89 -3.09
C PRO A 611 3.32 -28.50 -4.09
N GLY A 612 3.20 -28.98 -5.34
CA GLY A 612 4.10 -28.59 -6.43
C GLY A 612 5.51 -29.18 -6.37
N VAL A 613 5.82 -30.06 -5.42
CA VAL A 613 7.13 -30.71 -5.32
C VAL A 613 7.26 -31.82 -6.37
N VAL A 614 8.31 -31.76 -7.16
CA VAL A 614 8.68 -32.86 -8.07
C VAL A 614 9.46 -33.91 -7.30
N VAL A 615 8.85 -35.07 -7.08
CA VAL A 615 9.46 -36.24 -6.42
C VAL A 615 10.10 -37.10 -7.48
N ARG A 616 11.37 -37.49 -7.27
CA ARG A 616 12.10 -38.45 -8.09
C ARG A 616 12.33 -39.73 -7.29
N GLY A 617 11.95 -40.86 -7.87
CA GLY A 617 12.11 -42.15 -7.20
C GLY A 617 12.27 -43.32 -8.18
N ARG A 618 12.64 -44.50 -7.66
CA ARG A 618 12.80 -45.70 -8.48
C ARG A 618 12.41 -47.01 -7.74
N PHE A 619 11.90 -47.97 -8.46
CA PHE A 619 11.61 -49.30 -7.98
C PHE A 619 12.79 -50.25 -8.29
N GLY A 620 13.50 -50.71 -7.25
CA GLY A 620 14.68 -51.58 -7.32
C GLY A 620 15.96 -50.84 -7.74
N PRO A 621 17.15 -51.42 -7.51
CA PRO A 621 18.43 -50.72 -7.65
C PRO A 621 18.72 -50.29 -9.11
N ASN A 622 18.24 -51.05 -10.09
CA ASN A 622 18.44 -50.77 -11.53
C ASN A 622 17.16 -50.33 -12.25
N GLY A 623 16.15 -49.87 -11.48
CA GLY A 623 14.91 -49.33 -12.06
C GLY A 623 15.10 -47.96 -12.71
N SER A 624 14.35 -47.66 -13.78
CA SER A 624 14.27 -46.33 -14.34
C SER A 624 13.78 -45.32 -13.28
N VAL A 625 14.31 -44.11 -13.34
CA VAL A 625 13.84 -42.99 -12.50
C VAL A 625 12.46 -42.58 -12.97
N LEU A 626 11.52 -42.49 -12.05
CA LEU A 626 10.16 -42.04 -12.26
C LEU A 626 9.99 -40.70 -11.49
N THR A 627 9.06 -39.87 -11.97
CA THR A 627 8.73 -38.59 -11.33
C THR A 627 7.24 -38.45 -11.13
N CYS A 628 6.82 -37.78 -10.06
CA CYS A 628 5.48 -37.24 -9.87
C CYS A 628 5.55 -35.88 -9.21
N THR A 629 4.50 -35.08 -9.34
CA THR A 629 4.39 -33.75 -8.68
C THR A 629 3.30 -33.82 -7.62
N THR A 630 3.59 -33.32 -6.43
CA THR A 630 2.59 -33.27 -5.33
C THR A 630 1.45 -32.34 -5.68
N GLY A 631 0.20 -32.78 -5.43
CA GLY A 631 -1.00 -31.96 -5.54
C GLY A 631 -1.23 -31.12 -4.28
N THR A 632 -2.33 -30.38 -4.21
CA THR A 632 -2.76 -29.50 -3.09
C THR A 632 -2.70 -30.16 -1.71
N GLY A 633 -2.85 -31.47 -1.59
CA GLY A 633 -2.67 -32.22 -0.34
C GLY A 633 -1.22 -32.69 -0.09
N GLY A 634 -0.20 -32.09 -0.71
CA GLY A 634 1.21 -32.44 -0.52
C GLY A 634 1.56 -33.88 -0.92
N SER A 635 0.75 -34.57 -1.73
CA SER A 635 0.96 -35.98 -2.06
C SER A 635 0.96 -36.27 -3.56
N CYS A 636 1.78 -37.25 -3.95
CA CYS A 636 1.72 -37.85 -5.32
C CYS A 636 1.97 -39.34 -5.24
N SER A 637 1.92 -40.05 -6.35
CA SER A 637 2.22 -41.48 -6.36
C SER A 637 3.03 -41.93 -7.58
N LEU A 638 3.93 -42.90 -7.35
CA LEU A 638 4.70 -43.56 -8.37
C LEU A 638 4.34 -45.04 -8.44
N GLN A 639 4.40 -45.64 -9.63
CA GLN A 639 3.93 -46.99 -9.82
C GLN A 639 4.76 -47.72 -10.87
N ARG A 640 4.78 -49.08 -10.75
CA ARG A 640 5.43 -50.01 -11.69
C ARG A 640 4.71 -51.36 -11.76
N ASP A 641 4.44 -51.85 -12.96
CA ASP A 641 3.84 -53.17 -13.15
C ASP A 641 4.90 -54.26 -13.08
N LEU A 642 4.61 -55.29 -12.32
CA LEU A 642 5.51 -56.40 -12.03
C LEU A 642 4.84 -57.74 -12.29
N ALA A 643 5.66 -58.77 -12.66
CA ALA A 643 5.19 -60.16 -12.75
C ALA A 643 4.75 -60.67 -11.37
N ARG A 644 3.70 -61.47 -11.29
CA ARG A 644 3.20 -62.03 -10.02
C ARG A 644 4.19 -62.98 -9.33
N THR A 645 5.19 -63.45 -10.05
CA THR A 645 6.30 -64.23 -9.47
C THR A 645 7.20 -63.44 -8.54
N ARG A 646 7.19 -62.10 -8.66
CA ARG A 646 7.92 -61.22 -7.77
C ARG A 646 7.05 -60.86 -6.55
N ALA A 647 7.50 -61.24 -5.36
CA ALA A 647 6.74 -61.07 -4.11
C ALA A 647 6.83 -59.65 -3.58
N SER A 648 7.96 -58.95 -3.75
CA SER A 648 8.18 -57.56 -3.28
C SER A 648 9.21 -56.82 -4.12
N ILE A 649 9.26 -55.51 -3.93
CA ILE A 649 10.26 -54.62 -4.53
C ILE A 649 10.50 -53.43 -3.61
N VAL A 650 11.74 -52.97 -3.47
CA VAL A 650 12.06 -51.76 -2.74
C VAL A 650 11.85 -50.56 -3.65
N PHE A 651 11.10 -49.56 -3.17
CA PHE A 651 11.08 -48.23 -3.74
C PHE A 651 12.03 -47.32 -2.97
N THR A 652 12.70 -46.39 -3.66
CA THR A 652 13.63 -45.42 -3.06
C THR A 652 13.35 -44.03 -3.63
N VAL A 653 13.18 -43.04 -2.78
CA VAL A 653 13.18 -41.62 -3.13
C VAL A 653 14.62 -41.21 -3.41
N LEU A 654 14.86 -40.60 -4.56
CA LEU A 654 16.16 -40.13 -5.03
C LEU A 654 16.37 -38.62 -4.82
N GLY A 655 15.27 -37.88 -4.67
CA GLY A 655 15.32 -36.43 -4.45
C GLY A 655 13.97 -35.79 -4.61
N LEU A 656 13.86 -34.62 -4.01
CA LEU A 656 12.74 -33.67 -4.13
C LEU A 656 13.28 -32.40 -4.77
N THR A 657 12.45 -31.74 -5.60
CA THR A 657 12.82 -30.47 -6.23
C THR A 657 11.60 -29.56 -6.26
N ARG A 658 11.76 -28.34 -5.73
CA ARG A 658 10.83 -27.23 -5.84
C ARG A 658 11.64 -25.93 -5.77
N SER A 659 11.26 -24.91 -6.56
CA SER A 659 11.90 -23.59 -6.49
C SER A 659 11.76 -23.02 -5.08
N GLY A 660 12.80 -22.39 -4.57
CA GLY A 660 12.82 -21.79 -3.22
C GLY A 660 12.98 -22.77 -2.05
N TYR A 661 13.11 -24.09 -2.28
CA TYR A 661 13.24 -25.10 -1.20
C TYR A 661 14.47 -25.96 -1.35
N THR A 662 15.07 -26.35 -0.22
CA THR A 662 16.18 -27.30 -0.16
C THR A 662 15.71 -28.67 0.36
N TYR A 663 15.99 -29.74 -0.38
CA TYR A 663 15.69 -31.10 0.08
C TYR A 663 16.64 -31.56 1.18
N GLN A 664 16.11 -31.79 2.36
CA GLN A 664 16.83 -32.36 3.51
C GLN A 664 16.46 -33.84 3.66
N SER A 665 17.23 -34.73 3.05
CA SER A 665 16.97 -36.17 3.14
C SER A 665 17.12 -36.75 4.58
N GLY A 666 17.88 -36.09 5.44
CA GLY A 666 17.99 -36.44 6.87
C GLY A 666 16.74 -36.12 7.69
N GLY A 667 15.86 -35.24 7.19
CA GLY A 667 14.55 -34.95 7.80
C GLY A 667 13.44 -35.91 7.39
N ASN A 668 13.69 -36.80 6.43
CA ASN A 668 12.71 -37.80 6.02
C ASN A 668 12.30 -38.68 7.20
N HIS A 669 11.03 -38.84 7.41
CA HIS A 669 10.47 -39.67 8.46
C HIS A 669 9.24 -40.44 7.98
N ASP A 670 8.67 -41.23 8.85
CA ASP A 670 7.57 -42.14 8.58
C ASP A 670 6.75 -42.32 9.85
N PRO A 671 5.54 -41.73 9.89
CA PRO A 671 4.72 -41.71 11.11
C PRO A 671 4.14 -43.06 11.50
N ASP A 672 3.90 -43.96 10.53
CA ASP A 672 3.29 -45.25 10.79
C ASP A 672 4.27 -46.44 10.83
N GLY A 673 5.53 -46.19 10.47
CA GLY A 673 6.67 -47.11 10.67
C GLY A 673 6.79 -48.20 9.64
N ASP A 674 6.12 -48.12 8.48
CA ASP A 674 6.20 -49.12 7.40
C ASP A 674 7.36 -48.85 6.42
N SER A 675 8.00 -47.66 6.57
CA SER A 675 9.16 -47.25 5.79
C SER A 675 10.25 -46.58 6.63
N ASN A 676 11.22 -45.94 6.02
CA ASN A 676 12.16 -45.03 6.72
C ASN A 676 12.11 -43.59 6.11
N GLY A 677 10.98 -43.25 5.48
CA GLY A 677 10.80 -42.00 4.78
C GLY A 677 11.60 -41.81 3.48
N THR A 678 12.64 -42.66 3.26
CA THR A 678 13.46 -42.65 2.03
C THR A 678 13.24 -43.90 1.22
N LYS A 679 12.97 -45.03 1.89
CA LYS A 679 12.79 -46.35 1.25
C LYS A 679 11.63 -47.08 1.90
N ILE A 680 10.81 -47.72 1.06
CA ILE A 680 9.73 -48.62 1.48
C ILE A 680 9.84 -49.96 0.72
N THR A 681 9.55 -51.08 1.40
CA THR A 681 9.43 -52.37 0.76
C THR A 681 7.98 -52.61 0.38
N VAL A 682 7.70 -52.46 -0.91
CA VAL A 682 6.35 -52.65 -1.49
C VAL A 682 6.11 -54.15 -1.71
N THR A 683 5.00 -54.64 -1.23
CA THR A 683 4.66 -56.07 -1.30
C THR A 683 3.51 -56.33 -2.26
N ARG A 684 3.50 -57.52 -2.83
CA ARG A 684 2.39 -57.99 -3.65
C ARG A 684 1.16 -58.25 -2.79
N PRO A 685 0.02 -57.59 -3.05
CA PRO A 685 -1.27 -57.82 -2.35
C PRO A 685 -1.80 -59.24 -2.50
#